data_87afdc477a7fee484f61dccc02950491
#
_entry.id   87afdc477a7fee484f61dccc02950491
#
_cell.length_a   1.000
_cell.length_b   1.000
_cell.length_c   1.000
_cell.angle_alpha   90.00
_cell.angle_beta   90.00
_cell.angle_gamma   90.00
#
_symmetry.space_group_name_H-M   'P 1'
#
loop_
_entity.id
_entity.type
_entity.pdbx_description
1 polymer ?
#
loop_
_entity_poly.entity_id
_entity_poly.type
_entity_poly.pdbx_seq_one_letter_code
_entity_poly.pdbx_strand_id
1 'polypeptide(L)'
;MAKIQLLDQKTIDNIAAGEVIERPASVVKELVENAVDAKANAVTVEIKDGGMTLIRVTDNGIGIPKDQVKTAFLRHATSKIRSVEDLLSVSSLGFRGEALSSISAVAQVELVTKTAESFSGVSYKIYGGEEEAFDDIGAPDGTTFLVKNLFYNTPARRKFLKSATTEAGYVEQMMVHIALSHPEISFKFIHNNKNKIYTSGNGKVKDIIYHIYGRDVAGALIPLEAQNEDVKVTGFVAKPYVSRGNRNYESYFINGRYIKSSIIYKAIEEGYRTFTMKHRYPFVCLDFKIDQELLDVNVHPTKMEIRFRNGREIYELVVDAVRAALLQKDLVQDVLRETPKKKELPKTKEVKKPEPFEVNRRKEEVQKVDQQGQGVQQKVEKQRQGVQQQIEKPSHPVKKTPIASESSKNTKKPTYAGLNYNTQKKEFPQYKTDELSSNQMTLREDPVFSVQARADRKILGQLFKTYWLIEYEDQLFIMDQHAAHEKVNYERLMKNFKEKEIYSQRLEPPMVVTVSMTEAEALTRYKDAFAGLGFTIESFGGNEYCIREVPANLYGIGERDLFMELLDAVSQENGTLDTEVIASKIATMACKMSIKGNQRVSLMEVEHLLDELMKLENPYQCPHGRPTIIKMSKYEIDKKFKRIV
;
A
#
# COMPACT_ATOMS: atom_id res chain seq x y z
N MET A 1 -5.53 49.69 11.39
CA MET A 1 -4.40 48.74 11.38
C MET A 1 -4.65 47.66 12.43
N ALA A 2 -4.49 46.39 12.09
CA ALA A 2 -4.58 45.32 13.06
C ALA A 2 -3.44 45.47 14.08
N LYS A 3 -3.75 45.40 15.38
CA LYS A 3 -2.74 45.47 16.44
C LYS A 3 -2.11 44.07 16.63
N ILE A 4 -0.78 44.04 16.70
CA ILE A 4 -0.07 42.84 17.11
C ILE A 4 -0.34 42.62 18.59
N GLN A 5 -0.81 41.42 18.94
CA GLN A 5 -1.11 41.00 20.32
C GLN A 5 -0.44 39.67 20.63
N LEU A 6 -0.03 39.50 21.88
CA LEU A 6 0.44 38.22 22.38
C LEU A 6 -0.77 37.28 22.50
N LEU A 7 -0.65 36.06 21.96
CA LEU A 7 -1.70 35.05 22.08
C LEU A 7 -1.72 34.46 23.51
N ASP A 8 -2.87 33.97 23.91
CA ASP A 8 -2.99 33.20 25.15
C ASP A 8 -2.23 31.88 25.06
N GLN A 9 -1.76 31.34 26.19
CA GLN A 9 -0.93 30.16 26.25
C GLN A 9 -1.60 28.95 25.59
N LYS A 10 -2.90 28.76 25.78
CA LYS A 10 -3.68 27.67 25.19
C LYS A 10 -3.70 27.72 23.66
N THR A 11 -3.80 28.92 23.08
CA THR A 11 -3.73 29.14 21.64
C THR A 11 -2.31 28.87 21.12
N ILE A 12 -1.28 29.33 21.83
CA ILE A 12 0.13 29.05 21.50
C ILE A 12 0.38 27.54 21.51
N ASP A 13 -0.12 26.82 22.53
CA ASP A 13 0.03 25.37 22.67
C ASP A 13 -0.65 24.60 21.54
N ASN A 14 -1.85 25.02 21.15
CA ASN A 14 -2.58 24.42 20.04
C ASN A 14 -1.90 24.67 18.68
N ILE A 15 -1.30 25.86 18.45
CA ILE A 15 -0.57 26.16 17.22
C ILE A 15 0.67 25.26 17.13
N ALA A 16 1.51 25.25 18.18
CA ALA A 16 2.73 24.46 18.20
C ALA A 16 2.46 22.93 18.18
N ALA A 17 1.42 22.46 18.89
CA ALA A 17 1.00 21.07 18.78
C ALA A 17 0.68 20.67 17.33
N GLY A 18 0.28 21.64 16.50
CA GLY A 18 -0.03 21.43 15.11
C GLY A 18 1.13 21.26 14.17
N GLU A 19 2.26 21.76 14.56
CA GLU A 19 3.50 21.56 13.82
C GLU A 19 4.11 20.18 14.09
N VAL A 20 3.79 19.59 15.24
CA VAL A 20 4.32 18.27 15.67
C VAL A 20 3.32 17.16 15.36
N ILE A 21 2.03 17.34 15.66
CA ILE A 21 0.98 16.33 15.54
C ILE A 21 0.00 16.70 14.43
N GLU A 22 0.24 16.12 13.25
CA GLU A 22 -0.63 16.33 12.08
C GLU A 22 -1.74 15.27 11.98
N ARG A 23 -1.48 14.04 12.44
CA ARG A 23 -2.36 12.87 12.27
C ARG A 23 -2.12 11.79 13.31
N PRO A 24 -3.01 10.76 13.42
CA PRO A 24 -2.82 9.64 14.34
C PRO A 24 -1.47 8.94 14.23
N ALA A 25 -0.95 8.74 13.02
CA ALA A 25 0.37 8.11 12.81
C ALA A 25 1.52 8.91 13.45
N SER A 26 1.42 10.26 13.53
CA SER A 26 2.41 11.08 14.23
C SER A 26 2.43 10.80 15.73
N VAL A 27 1.23 10.67 16.35
CA VAL A 27 1.10 10.30 17.77
C VAL A 27 1.71 8.94 18.05
N VAL A 28 1.32 7.92 17.26
CA VAL A 28 1.83 6.56 17.44
C VAL A 28 3.34 6.51 17.26
N LYS A 29 3.88 7.22 16.26
CA LYS A 29 5.33 7.31 16.01
C LYS A 29 6.07 7.81 17.25
N GLU A 30 5.68 8.96 17.77
CA GLU A 30 6.37 9.56 18.94
C GLU A 30 6.29 8.67 20.18
N LEU A 31 5.13 8.04 20.43
CA LEU A 31 4.96 7.16 21.60
C LEU A 31 5.76 5.86 21.45
N VAL A 32 5.82 5.27 20.25
CA VAL A 32 6.59 4.05 20.01
C VAL A 32 8.10 4.33 20.02
N GLU A 33 8.56 5.46 19.46
CA GLU A 33 9.95 5.89 19.55
C GLU A 33 10.37 6.11 21.03
N ASN A 34 9.47 6.66 21.85
CA ASN A 34 9.73 6.77 23.29
C ASN A 34 9.84 5.40 23.99
N ALA A 35 9.01 4.42 23.61
CA ALA A 35 9.11 3.07 24.12
C ALA A 35 10.44 2.37 23.73
N VAL A 36 10.92 2.57 22.49
CA VAL A 36 12.22 2.09 22.02
C VAL A 36 13.35 2.74 22.83
N ASP A 37 13.31 4.05 23.00
CA ASP A 37 14.29 4.80 23.82
C ASP A 37 14.29 4.36 25.29
N ALA A 38 13.09 3.97 25.83
CA ALA A 38 12.93 3.39 27.16
C ALA A 38 13.42 1.93 27.28
N LYS A 39 14.09 1.40 26.23
CA LYS A 39 14.64 0.03 26.19
C LYS A 39 13.58 -1.06 26.32
N ALA A 40 12.37 -0.80 25.84
CA ALA A 40 11.35 -1.84 25.78
C ALA A 40 11.78 -2.96 24.83
N ASN A 41 11.49 -4.20 25.18
CA ASN A 41 11.67 -5.36 24.30
C ASN A 41 10.33 -5.88 23.73
N ALA A 42 9.20 -5.32 24.19
CA ALA A 42 7.87 -5.60 23.69
C ALA A 42 7.02 -4.33 23.69
N VAL A 43 6.41 -4.02 22.55
CA VAL A 43 5.54 -2.86 22.36
C VAL A 43 4.24 -3.29 21.70
N THR A 44 3.12 -2.96 22.33
CA THR A 44 1.77 -3.20 21.78
C THR A 44 1.09 -1.88 21.45
N VAL A 45 0.67 -1.73 20.21
CA VAL A 45 -0.10 -0.59 19.71
C VAL A 45 -1.50 -1.04 19.36
N GLU A 46 -2.51 -0.40 19.93
CA GLU A 46 -3.91 -0.62 19.58
C GLU A 46 -4.55 0.69 19.15
N ILE A 47 -5.25 0.68 18.03
CA ILE A 47 -6.02 1.83 17.56
C ILE A 47 -7.47 1.45 17.27
N LYS A 48 -8.37 2.42 17.49
CA LYS A 48 -9.77 2.34 17.07
C LYS A 48 -10.11 3.54 16.19
N ASP A 49 -10.95 3.29 15.19
CA ASP A 49 -11.40 4.32 14.26
C ASP A 49 -10.24 5.12 13.63
N GLY A 50 -9.23 4.39 13.10
CA GLY A 50 -8.03 4.99 12.50
C GLY A 50 -7.11 5.73 13.48
N GLY A 51 -7.32 5.57 14.80
CA GLY A 51 -6.60 6.29 15.85
C GLY A 51 -7.27 7.60 16.27
N MET A 52 -8.42 7.93 15.71
CA MET A 52 -9.16 9.14 16.08
C MET A 52 -9.88 9.01 17.41
N THR A 53 -10.44 7.82 17.69
CA THR A 53 -11.19 7.55 18.94
C THR A 53 -10.28 7.05 20.05
N LEU A 54 -9.33 6.17 19.73
CA LEU A 54 -8.39 5.59 20.69
C LEU A 54 -7.06 5.26 20.01
N ILE A 55 -5.97 5.64 20.67
CA ILE A 55 -4.63 5.11 20.48
C ILE A 55 -4.15 4.63 21.84
N ARG A 56 -3.76 3.36 21.95
CA ARG A 56 -3.13 2.78 23.13
C ARG A 56 -1.76 2.25 22.75
N VAL A 57 -0.74 2.72 23.44
CA VAL A 57 0.63 2.23 23.29
C VAL A 57 1.08 1.71 24.64
N THR A 58 1.43 0.43 24.72
CA THR A 58 1.90 -0.24 25.93
C THR A 58 3.27 -0.81 25.66
N ASP A 59 4.22 -0.51 26.53
CA ASP A 59 5.58 -1.01 26.52
C ASP A 59 5.95 -1.64 27.87
N ASN A 60 7.02 -2.42 27.88
CA ASN A 60 7.64 -2.98 29.07
C ASN A 60 9.04 -2.39 29.31
N GLY A 61 9.24 -1.12 28.99
CA GLY A 61 10.48 -0.40 29.20
C GLY A 61 10.73 -0.02 30.66
N ILE A 62 11.67 0.89 30.89
CA ILE A 62 12.09 1.30 32.25
C ILE A 62 11.01 2.04 33.05
N GLY A 63 9.92 2.49 32.41
CA GLY A 63 8.90 3.33 33.04
C GLY A 63 9.35 4.77 33.29
N ILE A 64 8.45 5.56 33.90
CA ILE A 64 8.70 6.95 34.29
C ILE A 64 8.56 7.07 35.81
N PRO A 65 9.58 7.60 36.53
CA PRO A 65 9.47 7.82 37.98
C PRO A 65 8.34 8.80 38.32
N LYS A 66 7.63 8.55 39.44
CA LYS A 66 6.44 9.32 39.84
C LYS A 66 6.68 10.82 39.89
N ASP A 67 7.83 11.25 40.38
CA ASP A 67 8.24 12.66 40.50
C ASP A 67 8.51 13.33 39.15
N GLN A 68 8.77 12.54 38.11
CA GLN A 68 9.07 13.03 36.75
C GLN A 68 7.85 13.01 35.82
N VAL A 69 6.75 12.35 36.20
CA VAL A 69 5.56 12.21 35.33
C VAL A 69 5.01 13.56 34.87
N LYS A 70 4.79 14.50 35.81
CA LYS A 70 4.26 15.82 35.47
C LYS A 70 5.24 16.61 34.59
N THR A 71 6.54 16.51 34.91
CA THR A 71 7.61 17.19 34.16
C THR A 71 7.68 16.68 32.70
N ALA A 72 7.41 15.38 32.45
CA ALA A 72 7.45 14.81 31.13
C ALA A 72 6.40 15.42 30.16
N PHE A 73 5.34 16.05 30.66
CA PHE A 73 4.33 16.74 29.87
C PHE A 73 4.59 18.25 29.72
N LEU A 74 5.66 18.78 30.32
CA LEU A 74 6.07 20.17 30.10
C LEU A 74 6.79 20.32 28.75
N ARG A 75 6.65 21.50 28.14
CA ARG A 75 7.42 21.82 26.93
C ARG A 75 8.91 21.89 27.23
N HIS A 76 9.71 21.44 26.25
CA HIS A 76 11.16 21.43 26.34
C HIS A 76 11.72 20.57 27.50
N ALA A 77 10.89 19.70 28.06
CA ALA A 77 11.33 18.72 29.07
C ALA A 77 11.78 17.43 28.38
N THR A 78 13.06 17.12 28.51
CA THR A 78 13.67 15.91 27.93
C THR A 78 14.78 15.39 28.82
N SER A 79 14.88 14.06 28.89
CA SER A 79 16.00 13.37 29.56
C SER A 79 17.17 13.07 28.62
N LYS A 80 17.05 13.40 27.31
CA LYS A 80 17.89 12.87 26.23
C LYS A 80 19.00 13.83 25.79
N ILE A 81 18.84 15.11 26.01
CA ILE A 81 19.83 16.17 25.71
C ILE A 81 19.94 17.14 26.89
N ARG A 82 21.12 17.65 27.16
CA ARG A 82 21.38 18.62 28.22
C ARG A 82 22.09 19.87 27.73
N SER A 83 22.77 19.80 26.58
CA SER A 83 23.55 20.89 26.02
C SER A 83 23.32 21.02 24.50
N VAL A 84 23.79 22.11 23.91
CA VAL A 84 23.74 22.35 22.46
C VAL A 84 24.65 21.37 21.71
N GLU A 85 25.74 20.96 22.33
CA GLU A 85 26.68 19.98 21.78
C GLU A 85 26.03 18.61 21.63
N ASP A 86 25.12 18.22 22.55
CA ASP A 86 24.36 16.96 22.47
C ASP A 86 23.47 16.92 21.22
N LEU A 87 23.05 18.09 20.68
CA LEU A 87 22.25 18.14 19.44
C LEU A 87 23.00 17.64 18.21
N LEU A 88 24.34 17.71 18.24
CA LEU A 88 25.18 17.24 17.14
C LEU A 88 25.40 15.73 17.18
N SER A 89 25.22 15.11 18.36
CA SER A 89 25.49 13.69 18.61
C SER A 89 24.25 12.87 19.04
N VAL A 90 23.04 13.33 18.69
CA VAL A 90 21.79 12.69 19.13
C VAL A 90 21.62 11.30 18.54
N SER A 91 21.85 10.28 19.38
CA SER A 91 21.60 8.87 19.07
C SER A 91 20.16 8.42 19.34
N SER A 92 19.40 9.15 20.19
CA SER A 92 18.00 8.82 20.51
C SER A 92 17.03 9.18 19.39
N LEU A 93 15.94 8.40 19.22
CA LEU A 93 14.94 8.64 18.20
C LEU A 93 14.15 9.94 18.45
N GLY A 94 13.83 10.28 19.71
CA GLY A 94 13.18 11.52 20.12
C GLY A 94 14.10 12.38 21.00
N PHE A 95 14.17 13.72 20.82
CA PHE A 95 15.01 14.60 21.65
C PHE A 95 14.42 15.98 21.96
N ARG A 96 13.36 16.42 21.23
CA ARG A 96 12.85 17.81 21.34
C ARG A 96 12.10 18.13 22.64
N GLY A 97 11.62 17.12 23.39
CA GLY A 97 10.85 17.34 24.62
C GLY A 97 9.50 18.04 24.39
N GLU A 98 8.89 17.87 23.21
CA GLU A 98 7.64 18.54 22.84
C GLU A 98 6.49 17.57 22.48
N ALA A 99 6.80 16.27 22.31
CA ALA A 99 5.83 15.29 21.84
C ALA A 99 4.66 15.11 22.81
N LEU A 100 4.93 14.84 24.10
CA LEU A 100 3.89 14.58 25.09
C LEU A 100 3.07 15.83 25.38
N SER A 101 3.69 17.00 25.49
CA SER A 101 2.98 18.27 25.65
C SER A 101 2.09 18.57 24.46
N SER A 102 2.55 18.32 23.23
CA SER A 102 1.76 18.51 22.01
C SER A 102 0.58 17.54 21.90
N ILE A 103 0.78 16.25 22.26
CA ILE A 103 -0.28 15.23 22.26
C ILE A 103 -1.35 15.61 23.29
N SER A 104 -0.96 15.96 24.53
CA SER A 104 -1.87 16.31 25.60
C SER A 104 -2.70 17.58 25.32
N ALA A 105 -2.13 18.53 24.58
CA ALA A 105 -2.84 19.77 24.18
C ALA A 105 -4.01 19.50 23.23
N VAL A 106 -3.93 18.45 22.38
CA VAL A 106 -4.94 18.16 21.33
C VAL A 106 -5.75 16.89 21.55
N ALA A 107 -5.54 16.19 22.68
CA ALA A 107 -6.20 14.93 22.99
C ALA A 107 -6.48 14.79 24.50
N GLN A 108 -7.23 13.75 24.85
CA GLN A 108 -7.42 13.29 26.22
C GLN A 108 -6.42 12.16 26.48
N VAL A 109 -5.40 12.44 27.30
CA VAL A 109 -4.30 11.49 27.55
C VAL A 109 -4.39 10.94 28.96
N GLU A 110 -4.27 9.62 29.07
CA GLU A 110 -4.08 8.89 30.32
C GLU A 110 -2.76 8.12 30.22
N LEU A 111 -1.86 8.38 31.15
CA LEU A 111 -0.58 7.69 31.30
C LEU A 111 -0.68 6.77 32.53
N VAL A 112 -0.31 5.52 32.34
CA VAL A 112 -0.08 4.56 33.41
C VAL A 112 1.37 4.11 33.33
N THR A 113 2.14 4.29 34.42
CA THR A 113 3.56 3.94 34.36
C THR A 113 4.05 3.43 35.73
N LYS A 114 5.04 2.55 35.68
CA LYS A 114 5.72 2.02 36.86
C LYS A 114 7.18 1.69 36.49
N THR A 115 8.11 2.07 37.35
CA THR A 115 9.50 1.63 37.27
C THR A 115 9.71 0.34 38.05
N ALA A 116 10.71 -0.45 37.70
CA ALA A 116 11.01 -1.72 38.41
C ALA A 116 11.35 -1.52 39.91
N GLU A 117 11.85 -0.36 40.28
CA GLU A 117 12.23 -0.01 41.65
C GLU A 117 11.03 0.45 42.50
N SER A 118 9.93 0.87 41.85
CA SER A 118 8.75 1.41 42.52
C SER A 118 7.81 0.29 43.00
N PHE A 119 7.25 0.42 44.21
CA PHE A 119 6.25 -0.52 44.73
C PHE A 119 4.90 -0.37 44.02
N SER A 120 4.45 0.86 43.80
CA SER A 120 3.20 1.20 43.10
C SER A 120 3.49 1.91 41.79
N GLY A 121 2.57 1.78 40.83
CA GLY A 121 2.52 2.59 39.62
C GLY A 121 1.73 3.86 39.84
N VAL A 122 1.71 4.71 38.81
CA VAL A 122 1.00 5.99 38.79
C VAL A 122 0.07 6.05 37.58
N SER A 123 -1.14 6.56 37.82
CA SER A 123 -2.06 7.00 36.74
C SER A 123 -2.10 8.52 36.70
N TYR A 124 -1.81 9.09 35.53
CA TYR A 124 -1.86 10.52 35.31
C TYR A 124 -2.80 10.83 34.13
N LYS A 125 -3.78 11.70 34.36
CA LYS A 125 -4.76 12.12 33.36
C LYS A 125 -4.61 13.59 33.07
N ILE A 126 -4.47 13.93 31.78
CA ILE A 126 -4.31 15.29 31.29
C ILE A 126 -5.15 15.48 30.02
N TYR A 127 -6.03 16.47 30.00
CA TYR A 127 -7.01 16.69 28.94
C TYR A 127 -6.89 18.11 28.38
N GLY A 128 -6.48 18.24 27.11
CA GLY A 128 -6.28 19.56 26.50
C GLY A 128 -5.21 20.41 27.19
N GLY A 129 -4.20 19.75 27.79
CA GLY A 129 -3.13 20.38 28.54
C GLY A 129 -3.44 20.67 30.02
N GLU A 130 -4.65 20.35 30.52
CA GLU A 130 -5.06 20.56 31.90
C GLU A 130 -5.04 19.24 32.67
N GLU A 131 -4.43 19.24 33.87
CA GLU A 131 -4.36 18.07 34.77
C GLU A 131 -5.74 17.75 35.32
N GLU A 132 -6.20 16.51 35.15
CA GLU A 132 -7.47 16.01 35.67
C GLU A 132 -7.31 15.16 36.92
N ALA A 133 -6.30 14.26 36.93
CA ALA A 133 -6.07 13.35 38.05
C ALA A 133 -4.62 12.85 38.10
N PHE A 134 -4.14 12.55 39.33
CA PHE A 134 -2.84 11.96 39.58
C PHE A 134 -2.93 11.00 40.76
N ASP A 135 -3.04 9.70 40.45
CA ASP A 135 -3.37 8.67 41.44
C ASP A 135 -2.31 7.55 41.48
N ASP A 136 -2.09 6.96 42.67
CA ASP A 136 -1.31 5.74 42.80
C ASP A 136 -2.18 4.54 42.41
N ILE A 137 -1.65 3.65 41.55
CA ILE A 137 -2.35 2.44 41.13
C ILE A 137 -1.42 1.22 41.08
N GLY A 138 -2.01 0.03 41.08
CA GLY A 138 -1.29 -1.20 40.73
C GLY A 138 -1.06 -1.24 39.22
N ALA A 139 0.19 -1.34 38.77
CA ALA A 139 0.55 -1.43 37.37
C ALA A 139 1.73 -2.40 37.14
N PRO A 140 1.86 -3.04 35.97
CA PRO A 140 3.08 -3.74 35.60
C PRO A 140 4.20 -2.74 35.32
N ASP A 141 5.44 -3.21 35.32
CA ASP A 141 6.61 -2.41 34.90
C ASP A 141 6.49 -1.98 33.45
N GLY A 142 6.91 -0.74 33.14
CA GLY A 142 6.80 -0.13 31.83
C GLY A 142 5.80 1.03 31.78
N THR A 143 5.32 1.34 30.57
CA THR A 143 4.42 2.49 30.37
C THR A 143 3.26 2.13 29.45
N THR A 144 2.08 2.66 29.75
CA THR A 144 0.90 2.61 28.89
C THR A 144 0.36 4.02 28.68
N PHE A 145 0.32 4.46 27.44
CA PHE A 145 -0.39 5.65 27.03
C PHE A 145 -1.75 5.30 26.43
N LEU A 146 -2.79 5.98 26.88
CA LEU A 146 -4.12 5.96 26.27
C LEU A 146 -4.45 7.37 25.78
N VAL A 147 -4.43 7.56 24.47
CA VAL A 147 -4.79 8.83 23.83
C VAL A 147 -6.18 8.67 23.23
N LYS A 148 -7.14 9.43 23.75
CA LYS A 148 -8.55 9.37 23.39
C LYS A 148 -8.99 10.66 22.70
N ASN A 149 -9.94 10.53 21.75
CA ASN A 149 -10.60 11.66 21.10
C ASN A 149 -9.62 12.69 20.49
N LEU A 150 -8.66 12.19 19.70
CA LEU A 150 -7.66 13.05 19.04
C LEU A 150 -8.33 14.19 18.27
N PHE A 151 -7.84 15.43 18.44
CA PHE A 151 -8.36 16.66 17.88
C PHE A 151 -9.79 17.04 18.32
N TYR A 152 -10.22 16.61 19.52
CA TYR A 152 -11.55 16.95 20.03
C TYR A 152 -11.76 18.47 20.22
N ASN A 153 -10.70 19.18 20.57
CA ASN A 153 -10.68 20.64 20.79
C ASN A 153 -10.15 21.43 19.59
N THR A 154 -9.79 20.76 18.49
CA THR A 154 -9.29 21.37 17.26
C THR A 154 -10.08 20.89 16.03
N PRO A 155 -11.37 21.27 15.90
CA PRO A 155 -12.28 20.74 14.88
C PRO A 155 -11.83 21.01 13.45
N ALA A 156 -11.11 22.11 13.21
CA ALA A 156 -10.54 22.42 11.90
C ALA A 156 -9.57 21.30 11.46
N ARG A 157 -8.64 20.86 12.34
CA ARG A 157 -7.71 19.76 12.06
C ARG A 157 -8.41 18.44 11.84
N ARG A 158 -9.41 18.14 12.68
CA ARG A 158 -10.19 16.91 12.53
C ARG A 158 -10.84 16.78 11.15
N LYS A 159 -11.22 17.90 10.52
CA LYS A 159 -11.75 17.93 9.14
C LYS A 159 -10.72 17.62 8.06
N PHE A 160 -9.44 17.82 8.31
CA PHE A 160 -8.37 17.50 7.35
C PHE A 160 -7.93 16.03 7.39
N LEU A 161 -8.34 15.27 8.40
CA LEU A 161 -8.07 13.83 8.45
C LEU A 161 -8.80 13.12 7.31
N LYS A 162 -8.15 12.07 6.80
CA LYS A 162 -8.72 11.18 5.80
C LYS A 162 -9.74 10.23 6.44
N SER A 163 -10.19 9.21 5.69
CA SER A 163 -11.03 8.17 6.24
C SER A 163 -10.31 7.40 7.37
N ALA A 164 -11.07 6.82 8.29
CA ALA A 164 -10.52 6.03 9.41
C ALA A 164 -9.61 4.90 8.91
N THR A 165 -9.93 4.29 7.77
CA THR A 165 -9.13 3.21 7.18
C THR A 165 -7.83 3.76 6.57
N THR A 166 -7.89 4.90 5.90
CA THR A 166 -6.69 5.55 5.36
C THR A 166 -5.73 5.97 6.48
N GLU A 167 -6.24 6.56 7.58
CA GLU A 167 -5.41 6.93 8.74
C GLU A 167 -4.82 5.68 9.41
N ALA A 168 -5.59 4.59 9.51
CA ALA A 168 -5.09 3.32 10.02
C ALA A 168 -3.98 2.74 9.12
N GLY A 169 -4.09 2.89 7.79
CA GLY A 169 -3.03 2.50 6.83
C GLY A 169 -1.73 3.27 7.03
N TYR A 170 -1.79 4.57 7.34
CA TYR A 170 -0.59 5.34 7.69
C TYR A 170 0.06 4.85 8.99
N VAL A 171 -0.75 4.48 10.00
CA VAL A 171 -0.24 3.88 11.24
C VAL A 171 0.40 2.53 10.95
N GLU A 172 -0.24 1.66 10.16
CA GLU A 172 0.31 0.36 9.76
C GLU A 172 1.67 0.50 9.06
N GLN A 173 1.76 1.39 8.05
CA GLN A 173 3.00 1.62 7.32
C GLN A 173 4.12 2.10 8.25
N MET A 174 3.82 3.01 9.18
CA MET A 174 4.77 3.49 10.16
C MET A 174 5.23 2.35 11.09
N MET A 175 4.31 1.51 11.57
CA MET A 175 4.63 0.35 12.41
C MET A 175 5.50 -0.68 11.67
N VAL A 176 5.28 -0.88 10.37
CA VAL A 176 6.13 -1.71 9.50
C VAL A 176 7.56 -1.18 9.48
N HIS A 177 7.75 0.13 9.26
CA HIS A 177 9.08 0.72 9.23
C HIS A 177 9.80 0.61 10.57
N ILE A 178 9.11 0.84 11.69
CA ILE A 178 9.71 0.69 13.03
C ILE A 178 10.06 -0.78 13.30
N ALA A 179 9.19 -1.72 12.95
CA ALA A 179 9.47 -3.14 13.15
C ALA A 179 10.67 -3.64 12.33
N LEU A 180 10.86 -3.12 11.10
CA LEU A 180 12.01 -3.45 10.26
C LEU A 180 13.32 -2.82 10.77
N SER A 181 13.25 -1.64 11.41
CA SER A 181 14.44 -0.96 11.97
C SER A 181 14.86 -1.50 13.33
N HIS A 182 13.94 -2.13 14.08
CA HIS A 182 14.17 -2.70 15.41
C HIS A 182 13.73 -4.16 15.49
N PRO A 183 14.42 -5.07 14.79
CA PRO A 183 14.05 -6.48 14.74
C PRO A 183 14.21 -7.22 16.09
N GLU A 184 14.93 -6.65 17.03
CA GLU A 184 15.14 -7.13 18.41
C GLU A 184 13.94 -6.86 19.33
N ILE A 185 12.96 -6.02 18.90
CA ILE A 185 11.77 -5.68 19.67
C ILE A 185 10.57 -6.44 19.13
N SER A 186 9.77 -7.02 20.02
CA SER A 186 8.49 -7.62 19.67
C SER A 186 7.42 -6.52 19.53
N PHE A 187 6.91 -6.34 18.32
CA PHE A 187 5.82 -5.41 18.04
C PHE A 187 4.51 -6.14 17.80
N LYS A 188 3.43 -5.62 18.39
CA LYS A 188 2.06 -6.05 18.13
C LYS A 188 1.20 -4.86 17.76
N PHE A 189 0.62 -4.87 16.56
CA PHE A 189 -0.31 -3.83 16.13
C PHE A 189 -1.73 -4.39 15.98
N ILE A 190 -2.69 -3.74 16.65
CA ILE A 190 -4.10 -4.12 16.71
C ILE A 190 -4.95 -2.97 16.19
N HIS A 191 -5.77 -3.23 15.17
CA HIS A 191 -6.74 -2.28 14.64
C HIS A 191 -8.16 -2.85 14.79
N ASN A 192 -9.04 -2.13 15.49
CA ASN A 192 -10.43 -2.54 15.73
C ASN A 192 -10.54 -3.98 16.24
N ASN A 193 -9.75 -4.33 17.26
CA ASN A 193 -9.65 -5.64 17.90
C ASN A 193 -9.10 -6.77 17.00
N LYS A 194 -8.57 -6.47 15.81
CA LYS A 194 -7.91 -7.45 14.92
C LYS A 194 -6.40 -7.24 14.93
N ASN A 195 -5.64 -8.31 15.14
CA ASN A 195 -4.17 -8.27 14.99
C ASN A 195 -3.83 -8.05 13.51
N LYS A 196 -2.98 -7.05 13.24
CA LYS A 196 -2.50 -6.71 11.90
C LYS A 196 -1.02 -7.03 11.72
N ILE A 197 -0.20 -6.68 12.69
CA ILE A 197 1.24 -6.97 12.70
C ILE A 197 1.58 -7.66 14.01
N TYR A 198 2.42 -8.67 13.91
CA TYR A 198 3.05 -9.32 15.06
C TYR A 198 4.48 -9.73 14.68
N THR A 199 5.47 -9.28 15.47
CA THR A 199 6.87 -9.65 15.33
C THR A 199 7.37 -10.32 16.61
N SER A 200 8.31 -11.23 16.47
CA SER A 200 8.80 -12.04 17.61
C SER A 200 9.90 -11.37 18.44
N GLY A 201 10.52 -10.29 17.92
CA GLY A 201 11.68 -9.66 18.60
C GLY A 201 12.94 -10.53 18.61
N ASN A 202 13.11 -11.41 17.62
CA ASN A 202 14.23 -12.37 17.56
C ASN A 202 15.48 -11.85 16.83
N GLY A 203 15.51 -10.56 16.45
CA GLY A 203 16.60 -9.93 15.71
C GLY A 203 16.68 -10.30 14.22
N LYS A 204 15.72 -11.08 13.68
CA LYS A 204 15.76 -11.55 12.30
C LYS A 204 14.85 -10.74 11.38
N VAL A 205 15.39 -9.77 10.68
CA VAL A 205 14.65 -8.94 9.70
C VAL A 205 13.92 -9.79 8.65
N LYS A 206 14.50 -10.91 8.22
CA LYS A 206 13.89 -11.82 7.24
C LYS A 206 12.56 -12.42 7.72
N ASP A 207 12.45 -12.73 9.03
CA ASP A 207 11.22 -13.26 9.61
C ASP A 207 10.12 -12.18 9.63
N ILE A 208 10.51 -10.93 9.91
CA ILE A 208 9.59 -9.78 9.85
C ILE A 208 9.09 -9.57 8.42
N ILE A 209 10.00 -9.60 7.44
CA ILE A 209 9.63 -9.48 6.02
C ILE A 209 8.68 -10.62 5.62
N TYR A 210 8.91 -11.85 6.08
CA TYR A 210 8.01 -12.97 5.83
C TYR A 210 6.59 -12.73 6.38
N HIS A 211 6.50 -12.23 7.61
CA HIS A 211 5.19 -11.99 8.25
C HIS A 211 4.42 -10.82 7.62
N ILE A 212 5.12 -9.80 7.14
CA ILE A 212 4.49 -8.57 6.61
C ILE A 212 4.22 -8.68 5.11
N TYR A 213 5.21 -9.15 4.33
CA TYR A 213 5.16 -9.15 2.86
C TYR A 213 4.92 -10.54 2.25
N GLY A 214 4.82 -11.57 3.09
CA GLY A 214 4.51 -12.92 2.67
C GLY A 214 5.71 -13.74 2.19
N ARG A 215 5.40 -15.03 1.89
CA ARG A 215 6.39 -16.06 1.55
C ARG A 215 7.18 -15.73 0.29
N ASP A 216 6.51 -15.16 -0.72
CA ASP A 216 7.11 -14.95 -2.03
C ASP A 216 8.19 -13.87 -2.00
N VAL A 217 7.92 -12.77 -1.29
CA VAL A 217 8.92 -11.71 -1.08
C VAL A 217 10.08 -12.28 -0.27
N ALA A 218 9.81 -12.95 0.85
CA ALA A 218 10.85 -13.50 1.72
C ALA A 218 11.69 -14.59 1.05
N GLY A 219 11.11 -15.36 0.11
CA GLY A 219 11.80 -16.37 -0.69
C GLY A 219 12.70 -15.80 -1.77
N ALA A 220 12.41 -14.58 -2.22
CA ALA A 220 13.17 -13.89 -3.26
C ALA A 220 14.29 -12.99 -2.72
N LEU A 221 14.46 -12.88 -1.41
CA LEU A 221 15.46 -12.02 -0.78
C LEU A 221 16.89 -12.48 -1.04
N ILE A 222 17.71 -11.52 -1.41
CA ILE A 222 19.16 -11.64 -1.55
C ILE A 222 19.79 -10.81 -0.45
N PRO A 223 20.60 -11.36 0.45
CA PRO A 223 21.32 -10.56 1.44
C PRO A 223 22.33 -9.66 0.76
N LEU A 224 22.44 -8.43 1.26
CA LEU A 224 23.38 -7.43 0.80
C LEU A 224 24.17 -6.92 2.01
N GLU A 225 25.50 -6.95 1.88
CA GLU A 225 26.40 -6.32 2.82
C GLU A 225 27.51 -5.65 2.03
N ALA A 226 27.76 -4.37 2.31
CA ALA A 226 28.86 -3.60 1.74
C ALA A 226 29.32 -2.55 2.74
N GLN A 227 30.60 -2.20 2.69
CA GLN A 227 31.14 -1.13 3.53
C GLN A 227 32.30 -0.43 2.83
N ASN A 228 32.48 0.85 3.17
CA ASN A 228 33.70 1.62 2.92
C ASN A 228 34.18 2.20 4.24
N GLU A 229 35.07 3.24 4.21
CA GLU A 229 35.62 3.86 5.41
C GLU A 229 34.54 4.48 6.31
N ASP A 230 33.48 5.08 5.71
CA ASP A 230 32.52 5.92 6.40
C ASP A 230 31.13 5.26 6.57
N VAL A 231 30.81 4.27 5.73
CA VAL A 231 29.46 3.74 5.60
C VAL A 231 29.48 2.23 5.57
N LYS A 232 28.66 1.62 6.42
CA LYS A 232 28.32 0.20 6.34
C LYS A 232 26.84 0.05 5.95
N VAL A 233 26.56 -0.71 4.89
CA VAL A 233 25.22 -1.02 4.40
C VAL A 233 24.95 -2.49 4.60
N THR A 234 23.84 -2.83 5.24
CA THR A 234 23.40 -4.22 5.43
C THR A 234 21.91 -4.34 5.14
N GLY A 235 21.45 -5.52 4.75
CA GLY A 235 20.02 -5.76 4.56
C GLY A 235 19.71 -6.73 3.44
N PHE A 236 18.63 -6.45 2.73
CA PHE A 236 18.10 -7.32 1.68
C PHE A 236 17.64 -6.52 0.47
N VAL A 237 17.94 -7.08 -0.70
CA VAL A 237 17.32 -6.71 -1.98
C VAL A 237 16.59 -7.94 -2.53
N ALA A 238 15.57 -7.77 -3.35
CA ALA A 238 14.85 -8.91 -3.90
C ALA A 238 15.30 -9.24 -5.32
N LYS A 239 15.04 -10.46 -5.75
CA LYS A 239 15.17 -10.87 -7.16
C LYS A 239 14.27 -9.96 -8.04
N PRO A 240 14.68 -9.62 -9.27
CA PRO A 240 14.01 -8.63 -10.12
C PRO A 240 12.50 -8.86 -10.36
N TYR A 241 12.06 -10.12 -10.32
CA TYR A 241 10.65 -10.46 -10.50
C TYR A 241 9.75 -10.02 -9.34
N VAL A 242 10.31 -9.75 -8.15
CA VAL A 242 9.59 -9.14 -7.01
C VAL A 242 9.73 -7.63 -7.09
N SER A 243 8.89 -7.01 -7.89
CA SER A 243 8.89 -5.56 -8.10
C SER A 243 7.46 -5.02 -8.19
N ARG A 244 7.28 -3.74 -7.86
CA ARG A 244 6.00 -3.03 -7.87
C ARG A 244 6.03 -1.84 -8.84
N GLY A 245 4.85 -1.33 -9.22
CA GLY A 245 4.70 -0.08 -9.98
C GLY A 245 4.98 1.18 -9.15
N ASN A 246 5.17 1.05 -7.85
CA ASN A 246 5.48 2.13 -6.91
C ASN A 246 6.62 1.73 -5.95
N ARG A 247 7.10 2.70 -5.14
CA ARG A 247 8.22 2.49 -4.20
C ARG A 247 7.78 2.04 -2.80
N ASN A 248 6.58 1.52 -2.62
CA ASN A 248 6.07 1.13 -1.29
C ASN A 248 6.85 -0.07 -0.70
N TYR A 249 7.62 -0.79 -1.52
CA TYR A 249 8.46 -1.92 -1.11
C TYR A 249 9.91 -1.52 -0.87
N GLU A 250 10.23 -0.24 -0.91
CA GLU A 250 11.57 0.28 -0.63
C GLU A 250 11.61 0.89 0.76
N SER A 251 12.41 0.33 1.66
CA SER A 251 12.60 0.81 3.03
C SER A 251 14.09 1.04 3.29
N TYR A 252 14.44 2.26 3.68
CA TYR A 252 15.82 2.64 4.01
C TYR A 252 15.90 3.16 5.43
N PHE A 253 16.90 2.70 6.14
CA PHE A 253 17.15 3.10 7.53
C PHE A 253 18.56 3.65 7.65
N ILE A 254 18.75 4.72 8.43
CA ILE A 254 20.06 5.24 8.82
C ILE A 254 20.11 5.28 10.33
N ASN A 255 21.04 4.52 10.92
CA ASN A 255 21.22 4.42 12.36
C ASN A 255 19.88 4.14 13.10
N GLY A 256 19.05 3.23 12.53
CA GLY A 256 17.74 2.84 13.07
C GLY A 256 16.57 3.77 12.70
N ARG A 257 16.78 4.86 11.95
CA ARG A 257 15.72 5.79 11.52
C ARG A 257 15.30 5.52 10.09
N TYR A 258 14.00 5.38 9.86
CA TYR A 258 13.45 5.35 8.51
C TYR A 258 13.63 6.69 7.79
N ILE A 259 14.14 6.65 6.57
CA ILE A 259 14.39 7.84 5.75
C ILE A 259 13.87 7.69 4.33
N LYS A 260 13.67 8.84 3.67
CA LYS A 260 13.48 8.95 2.22
C LYS A 260 14.66 9.70 1.63
N SER A 261 15.40 9.07 0.73
CA SER A 261 16.60 9.67 0.12
C SER A 261 16.59 9.51 -1.39
N SER A 262 16.65 10.64 -2.09
CA SER A 262 16.74 10.65 -3.55
C SER A 262 18.05 10.04 -4.07
N ILE A 263 19.11 10.10 -3.29
CA ILE A 263 20.40 9.51 -3.62
C ILE A 263 20.31 8.00 -3.58
N ILE A 264 19.74 7.44 -2.50
CA ILE A 264 19.63 5.98 -2.30
C ILE A 264 18.70 5.37 -3.35
N TYR A 265 17.49 5.93 -3.58
CA TYR A 265 16.60 5.31 -4.55
C TYR A 265 17.13 5.37 -5.99
N LYS A 266 17.82 6.46 -6.39
CA LYS A 266 18.49 6.53 -7.69
C LYS A 266 19.62 5.52 -7.82
N ALA A 267 20.39 5.30 -6.75
CA ALA A 267 21.44 4.28 -6.73
C ALA A 267 20.87 2.87 -6.90
N ILE A 268 19.76 2.56 -6.23
CA ILE A 268 19.08 1.28 -6.38
C ILE A 268 18.54 1.11 -7.81
N GLU A 269 17.87 2.14 -8.38
CA GLU A 269 17.42 2.10 -9.77
C GLU A 269 18.56 1.84 -10.75
N GLU A 270 19.70 2.51 -10.56
CA GLU A 270 20.89 2.30 -11.39
C GLU A 270 21.47 0.90 -11.20
N GLY A 271 21.51 0.38 -9.97
CA GLY A 271 21.93 -1.00 -9.69
C GLY A 271 21.06 -2.05 -10.36
N TYR A 272 19.73 -1.84 -10.43
CA TYR A 272 18.77 -2.72 -11.07
C TYR A 272 18.55 -2.44 -12.55
N ARG A 273 19.16 -1.41 -13.13
CA ARG A 273 18.84 -0.90 -14.49
C ARG A 273 18.85 -1.95 -15.60
N THR A 274 19.74 -2.93 -15.53
CA THR A 274 19.86 -4.03 -16.51
C THR A 274 19.00 -5.24 -16.20
N PHE A 275 18.42 -5.31 -14.98
CA PHE A 275 17.70 -6.46 -14.47
C PHE A 275 16.17 -6.25 -14.39
N THR A 276 15.71 -4.99 -14.32
CA THR A 276 14.30 -4.65 -14.21
C THR A 276 13.84 -3.76 -15.36
N MET A 277 12.53 -3.78 -15.66
CA MET A 277 11.93 -2.83 -16.61
C MET A 277 11.87 -1.43 -16.00
N LYS A 278 11.84 -0.40 -16.83
CA LYS A 278 11.62 0.99 -16.40
C LYS A 278 10.29 1.08 -15.62
N HIS A 279 10.28 1.88 -14.56
CA HIS A 279 9.13 2.09 -13.67
C HIS A 279 8.70 0.84 -12.87
N ARG A 280 9.60 -0.10 -12.69
CA ARG A 280 9.44 -1.22 -11.76
C ARG A 280 10.44 -1.07 -10.62
N TYR A 281 9.93 -1.08 -9.39
CA TYR A 281 10.68 -0.84 -8.17
C TYR A 281 10.76 -2.13 -7.36
N PRO A 282 11.96 -2.65 -7.12
CA PRO A 282 12.15 -3.91 -6.41
C PRO A 282 11.81 -3.78 -4.93
N PHE A 283 11.62 -4.91 -4.25
CA PHE A 283 11.63 -4.91 -2.80
C PHE A 283 13.06 -4.68 -2.29
N VAL A 284 13.22 -3.69 -1.40
CA VAL A 284 14.50 -3.32 -0.80
C VAL A 284 14.30 -2.97 0.69
N CYS A 285 15.15 -3.52 1.54
CA CYS A 285 15.21 -3.21 2.96
C CYS A 285 16.68 -3.08 3.36
N LEU A 286 17.18 -1.86 3.46
CA LEU A 286 18.60 -1.57 3.73
C LEU A 286 18.76 -0.71 4.98
N ASP A 287 19.69 -1.11 5.86
CA ASP A 287 20.13 -0.35 7.03
C ASP A 287 21.56 0.16 6.80
N PHE A 288 21.71 1.47 6.97
CA PHE A 288 22.97 2.20 6.82
C PHE A 288 23.48 2.59 8.20
N LYS A 289 24.68 2.19 8.52
CA LYS A 289 25.45 2.70 9.66
C LYS A 289 26.44 3.72 9.13
N ILE A 290 26.22 4.97 9.49
CA ILE A 290 26.99 6.13 9.00
C ILE A 290 27.37 6.98 10.21
N ASP A 291 28.59 7.54 10.23
CA ASP A 291 28.98 8.46 11.25
C ASP A 291 28.08 9.71 11.26
N GLN A 292 27.67 10.13 12.44
CA GLN A 292 26.73 11.25 12.61
C GLN A 292 27.31 12.58 12.08
N GLU A 293 28.64 12.78 12.11
CA GLU A 293 29.31 13.97 11.58
C GLU A 293 29.13 14.13 10.06
N LEU A 294 28.88 13.04 9.35
CA LEU A 294 28.64 13.01 7.90
C LEU A 294 27.17 13.24 7.50
N LEU A 295 26.28 13.37 8.49
CA LEU A 295 24.84 13.49 8.31
C LEU A 295 24.33 14.86 8.78
N ASP A 296 23.55 15.54 7.95
CA ASP A 296 22.71 16.65 8.39
C ASP A 296 21.26 16.16 8.50
N VAL A 297 20.83 15.91 9.73
CA VAL A 297 19.49 15.39 10.07
C VAL A 297 18.46 16.51 10.22
N ASN A 298 18.88 17.78 10.33
CA ASN A 298 17.99 18.90 10.63
C ASN A 298 17.45 19.61 9.38
N VAL A 299 17.09 18.85 8.33
CA VAL A 299 16.63 19.38 7.05
C VAL A 299 15.11 19.59 7.02
N HIS A 300 14.34 18.71 7.68
CA HIS A 300 12.86 18.74 7.66
C HIS A 300 12.27 18.44 9.05
N PRO A 301 11.13 19.04 9.45
CA PRO A 301 10.47 18.79 10.74
C PRO A 301 10.22 17.31 11.03
N THR A 302 9.84 16.52 10.00
CA THR A 302 9.59 15.08 10.13
C THR A 302 10.84 14.22 10.21
N LYS A 303 12.05 14.81 10.03
CA LYS A 303 13.34 14.11 10.06
C LYS A 303 13.46 12.93 9.07
N MET A 304 12.62 12.85 8.07
CA MET A 304 12.65 11.79 7.05
C MET A 304 13.60 12.11 5.89
N GLU A 305 14.02 13.35 5.73
CA GLU A 305 14.99 13.78 4.74
C GLU A 305 16.32 14.09 5.41
N ILE A 306 17.38 13.49 4.92
CA ILE A 306 18.75 13.65 5.42
C ILE A 306 19.63 14.10 4.27
N ARG A 307 20.56 15.05 4.54
CA ARG A 307 21.62 15.43 3.63
C ARG A 307 22.90 14.71 3.99
N PHE A 308 23.55 14.14 2.99
CA PHE A 308 24.85 13.48 3.13
C PHE A 308 25.95 14.44 2.70
N ARG A 309 27.05 14.51 3.44
CA ARG A 309 28.26 15.23 3.02
C ARG A 309 28.93 14.50 1.84
N ASN A 310 29.00 13.18 1.88
CA ASN A 310 29.61 12.28 0.89
C ASN A 310 28.57 11.52 0.03
N GLY A 311 27.53 12.20 -0.43
CA GLY A 311 26.41 11.58 -1.16
C GLY A 311 26.80 10.80 -2.43
N ARG A 312 27.92 11.16 -3.09
CA ARG A 312 28.43 10.45 -4.25
C ARG A 312 29.00 9.08 -3.88
N GLU A 313 29.74 8.98 -2.81
CA GLU A 313 30.35 7.74 -2.34
C GLU A 313 29.27 6.74 -1.88
N ILE A 314 28.22 7.24 -1.22
CA ILE A 314 27.06 6.43 -0.85
C ILE A 314 26.34 5.91 -2.10
N TYR A 315 26.17 6.76 -3.11
CA TYR A 315 25.54 6.36 -4.37
C TYR A 315 26.33 5.24 -5.05
N GLU A 316 27.65 5.41 -5.23
CA GLU A 316 28.54 4.43 -5.86
C GLU A 316 28.56 3.12 -5.06
N LEU A 317 28.69 3.18 -3.73
CA LEU A 317 28.66 2.02 -2.85
C LEU A 317 27.37 1.20 -3.01
N VAL A 318 26.21 1.86 -3.04
CA VAL A 318 24.90 1.18 -3.18
C VAL A 318 24.74 0.58 -4.57
N VAL A 319 25.15 1.29 -5.64
CA VAL A 319 25.09 0.76 -7.02
C VAL A 319 25.89 -0.53 -7.13
N ASP A 320 27.13 -0.51 -6.64
CA ASP A 320 28.04 -1.65 -6.75
C ASP A 320 27.59 -2.83 -5.88
N ALA A 321 27.11 -2.55 -4.66
CA ALA A 321 26.58 -3.56 -3.77
C ALA A 321 25.34 -4.26 -4.34
N VAL A 322 24.40 -3.50 -4.92
CA VAL A 322 23.19 -4.05 -5.55
C VAL A 322 23.57 -4.89 -6.77
N ARG A 323 24.44 -4.40 -7.65
CA ARG A 323 24.93 -5.17 -8.81
C ARG A 323 25.62 -6.46 -8.40
N ALA A 324 26.53 -6.39 -7.42
CA ALA A 324 27.22 -7.56 -6.90
C ALA A 324 26.25 -8.59 -6.32
N ALA A 325 25.26 -8.16 -5.55
CA ALA A 325 24.24 -9.05 -4.98
C ALA A 325 23.42 -9.74 -6.07
N LEU A 326 23.03 -9.04 -7.14
CA LEU A 326 22.24 -9.58 -8.24
C LEU A 326 23.05 -10.55 -9.11
N LEU A 327 24.34 -10.29 -9.34
CA LEU A 327 25.21 -11.14 -10.17
C LEU A 327 25.62 -12.45 -9.50
N GLN A 328 25.60 -12.54 -8.18
CA GLN A 328 26.05 -13.72 -7.42
C GLN A 328 25.01 -14.84 -7.34
N LYS A 329 23.77 -14.64 -7.79
CA LYS A 329 22.67 -15.62 -7.63
C LYS A 329 21.89 -15.84 -8.91
N ASP A 330 21.40 -17.06 -9.08
CA ASP A 330 20.43 -17.41 -10.12
C ASP A 330 19.20 -16.51 -9.99
N LEU A 331 19.01 -15.64 -10.98
CA LEU A 331 17.87 -14.70 -11.05
C LEU A 331 16.63 -15.38 -11.65
N VAL A 332 16.76 -16.61 -12.12
CA VAL A 332 15.64 -17.40 -12.65
C VAL A 332 14.69 -17.71 -11.50
N GLN A 333 13.43 -17.44 -11.71
CA GLN A 333 12.39 -17.83 -10.77
C GLN A 333 12.36 -19.37 -10.74
N ASP A 334 12.71 -19.96 -9.60
CA ASP A 334 12.42 -21.36 -9.36
C ASP A 334 10.90 -21.51 -9.40
N VAL A 335 10.40 -22.01 -10.52
CA VAL A 335 9.06 -22.61 -10.53
C VAL A 335 9.22 -23.81 -9.62
N LEU A 336 8.88 -23.64 -8.35
CA LEU A 336 8.76 -24.74 -7.42
C LEU A 336 7.72 -25.69 -8.03
N ARG A 337 8.20 -26.63 -8.84
CA ARG A 337 7.54 -27.92 -8.90
C ARG A 337 7.52 -28.37 -7.45
N GLU A 338 6.40 -28.20 -6.79
CA GLU A 338 6.08 -29.01 -5.64
C GLU A 338 6.12 -30.45 -6.14
N THR A 339 7.31 -31.03 -6.11
CA THR A 339 7.38 -32.49 -5.98
C THR A 339 6.58 -32.74 -4.71
N PRO A 340 5.44 -33.45 -4.80
CA PRO A 340 4.71 -33.79 -3.59
C PRO A 340 5.74 -34.48 -2.72
N LYS A 341 6.14 -33.84 -1.61
CA LYS A 341 6.91 -34.52 -0.58
C LYS A 341 6.07 -35.73 -0.27
N LYS A 342 6.52 -36.89 -0.75
CA LYS A 342 6.05 -38.17 -0.23
C LYS A 342 6.02 -37.95 1.26
N LYS A 343 4.81 -37.85 1.83
CA LYS A 343 4.64 -37.88 3.27
C LYS A 343 5.36 -39.18 3.65
N GLU A 344 6.55 -39.06 4.21
CA GLU A 344 7.11 -40.17 4.98
C GLU A 344 6.00 -40.46 5.99
N LEU A 345 5.37 -41.59 5.79
CA LEU A 345 4.49 -42.16 6.79
C LEU A 345 5.28 -42.10 8.10
N PRO A 346 4.73 -41.49 9.14
CA PRO A 346 5.41 -41.40 10.41
C PRO A 346 5.84 -42.82 10.76
N LYS A 347 7.16 -43.01 10.87
CA LYS A 347 7.73 -44.28 11.37
C LYS A 347 6.91 -44.63 12.59
N THR A 348 6.20 -45.75 12.50
CA THR A 348 5.41 -46.30 13.61
C THR A 348 6.34 -46.34 14.82
N LYS A 349 6.11 -45.42 15.77
CA LYS A 349 6.72 -45.53 17.10
C LYS A 349 6.32 -46.90 17.59
N GLU A 350 7.30 -47.76 17.88
CA GLU A 350 7.05 -49.02 18.55
C GLU A 350 6.13 -48.75 19.73
N VAL A 351 4.91 -49.24 19.61
CA VAL A 351 3.92 -49.16 20.70
C VAL A 351 4.48 -50.03 21.79
N LYS A 352 5.10 -49.44 22.81
CA LYS A 352 5.41 -50.13 24.08
C LYS A 352 4.12 -50.82 24.50
N LYS A 353 4.16 -52.15 24.62
CA LYS A 353 3.02 -52.91 25.15
C LYS A 353 2.62 -52.30 26.49
N PRO A 354 1.36 -51.94 26.67
CA PRO A 354 0.91 -51.33 27.94
C PRO A 354 1.19 -52.30 29.11
N GLU A 355 1.63 -51.76 30.23
CA GLU A 355 1.87 -52.55 31.44
C GLU A 355 0.57 -53.22 31.90
N PRO A 356 0.62 -54.38 32.57
CA PRO A 356 -0.57 -55.14 32.99
C PRO A 356 -1.58 -54.31 33.81
N PHE A 357 -1.11 -53.31 34.49
CA PHE A 357 -1.92 -52.38 35.27
C PHE A 357 -2.79 -51.46 34.36
N GLU A 358 -2.28 -50.95 33.28
CA GLU A 358 -3.04 -50.11 32.34
C GLU A 358 -4.13 -50.87 31.58
N VAL A 359 -3.90 -52.16 31.31
CA VAL A 359 -4.88 -53.04 30.66
C VAL A 359 -6.12 -53.23 31.57
N ASN A 360 -5.91 -53.39 32.88
CA ASN A 360 -7.03 -53.54 33.84
C ASN A 360 -7.82 -52.24 34.00
N ARG A 361 -7.17 -51.10 34.07
CA ARG A 361 -7.83 -49.79 34.18
C ARG A 361 -8.70 -49.48 32.95
N ARG A 362 -8.22 -49.79 31.74
CA ARG A 362 -9.03 -49.63 30.52
C ARG A 362 -10.22 -50.57 30.48
N LYS A 363 -10.15 -51.77 31.03
CA LYS A 363 -11.30 -52.68 31.13
C LYS A 363 -12.36 -52.12 32.09
N GLU A 364 -11.97 -51.51 33.21
CA GLU A 364 -12.89 -50.88 34.16
C GLU A 364 -13.56 -49.60 33.58
N GLU A 365 -12.82 -48.82 32.78
CA GLU A 365 -13.38 -47.62 32.10
C GLU A 365 -14.39 -48.01 31.02
N VAL A 366 -14.12 -49.09 30.23
CA VAL A 366 -15.06 -49.61 29.23
C VAL A 366 -16.32 -50.16 29.86
N GLN A 367 -16.23 -50.88 31.00
CA GLN A 367 -17.41 -51.37 31.70
C GLN A 367 -18.27 -50.22 32.33
N LYS A 368 -17.65 -49.10 32.71
CA LYS A 368 -18.39 -47.91 33.18
C LYS A 368 -19.08 -47.16 32.07
N VAL A 369 -18.51 -47.15 30.87
CA VAL A 369 -19.11 -46.51 29.67
C VAL A 369 -20.30 -47.32 29.17
N ASP A 370 -20.22 -48.65 29.16
CA ASP A 370 -21.35 -49.53 28.75
C ASP A 370 -22.55 -49.47 29.73
N GLN A 371 -22.32 -49.26 31.04
CA GLN A 371 -23.40 -49.08 32.00
C GLN A 371 -24.07 -47.69 31.91
N GLN A 372 -23.35 -46.65 31.44
CA GLN A 372 -23.94 -45.34 31.18
C GLN A 372 -24.64 -45.26 29.78
N GLY A 373 -24.24 -46.07 28.83
CA GLY A 373 -24.84 -46.11 27.48
C GLY A 373 -26.26 -46.68 27.46
N GLN A 374 -26.57 -47.63 28.33
CA GLN A 374 -27.93 -48.21 28.42
C GLN A 374 -28.97 -47.28 29.05
N GLY A 375 -28.55 -46.34 29.91
CA GLY A 375 -29.42 -45.33 30.50
C GLY A 375 -29.81 -44.19 29.52
N VAL A 376 -29.01 -43.92 28.52
CA VAL A 376 -29.26 -42.84 27.54
C VAL A 376 -30.15 -43.32 26.37
N GLN A 377 -30.06 -44.58 25.99
CA GLN A 377 -30.95 -45.12 24.92
C GLN A 377 -32.41 -45.20 25.35
N GLN A 378 -32.69 -45.50 26.63
CA GLN A 378 -34.10 -45.48 27.12
C GLN A 378 -34.68 -44.06 27.25
N LYS A 379 -33.88 -43.03 27.38
CA LYS A 379 -34.33 -41.63 27.44
C LYS A 379 -34.60 -41.03 26.07
N VAL A 380 -33.84 -41.44 25.05
CA VAL A 380 -34.02 -40.97 23.66
C VAL A 380 -35.22 -41.61 23.00
N GLU A 381 -35.57 -42.87 23.33
CA GLU A 381 -36.72 -43.56 22.80
C GLU A 381 -38.05 -43.04 23.38
N LYS A 382 -38.07 -42.58 24.61
CA LYS A 382 -39.22 -41.91 25.23
C LYS A 382 -39.47 -40.47 24.71
N GLN A 383 -38.47 -39.78 24.19
CA GLN A 383 -38.60 -38.46 23.57
C GLN A 383 -39.02 -38.53 22.08
N ARG A 384 -38.75 -39.64 21.39
CA ARG A 384 -39.23 -39.83 20.00
C ARG A 384 -40.70 -40.20 19.85
N GLN A 385 -41.36 -40.72 20.88
CA GLN A 385 -42.78 -41.02 20.85
C GLN A 385 -43.67 -39.83 21.23
N GLY A 386 -43.12 -38.71 21.72
CA GLY A 386 -43.88 -37.52 22.13
C GLY A 386 -43.99 -36.43 21.05
N VAL A 387 -43.32 -36.54 19.89
CA VAL A 387 -43.23 -35.47 18.88
C VAL A 387 -44.03 -35.79 17.60
N GLN A 388 -44.71 -36.95 17.53
CA GLN A 388 -45.47 -37.32 16.33
C GLN A 388 -46.97 -36.98 16.37
N GLN A 389 -47.47 -36.18 17.34
CA GLN A 389 -48.91 -35.87 17.44
C GLN A 389 -49.26 -34.38 17.41
N GLN A 390 -48.50 -33.51 16.77
CA GLN A 390 -48.93 -32.12 16.53
C GLN A 390 -48.39 -31.56 15.23
N ILE A 391 -48.88 -31.96 14.07
CA ILE A 391 -48.89 -31.16 12.84
C ILE A 391 -50.22 -31.39 12.13
N GLU A 392 -51.23 -30.61 12.49
CA GLU A 392 -52.38 -30.33 11.60
C GLU A 392 -52.42 -28.84 11.30
N LYS A 393 -52.59 -28.58 9.99
CA LYS A 393 -52.73 -27.25 9.39
C LYS A 393 -54.07 -26.58 9.81
N PRO A 394 -54.20 -25.24 9.73
CA PRO A 394 -55.03 -24.72 8.67
C PRO A 394 -54.50 -23.49 7.92
N SER A 395 -54.91 -23.46 6.68
CA SER A 395 -54.89 -22.40 5.68
C SER A 395 -55.77 -21.21 6.06
N HIS A 396 -55.36 -19.96 5.74
CA HIS A 396 -56.22 -18.94 5.13
C HIS A 396 -55.45 -17.67 4.74
N PRO A 397 -56.01 -16.80 3.85
CA PRO A 397 -55.26 -16.13 2.79
C PRO A 397 -54.95 -14.65 3.05
N VAL A 398 -53.86 -14.15 2.45
CA VAL A 398 -53.46 -12.75 2.51
C VAL A 398 -54.16 -11.94 1.41
N LYS A 399 -54.91 -10.93 1.80
CA LYS A 399 -55.47 -9.89 0.94
C LYS A 399 -54.43 -8.88 0.51
N LYS A 400 -54.33 -8.61 -0.78
CA LYS A 400 -53.66 -7.46 -1.39
C LYS A 400 -54.56 -6.23 -1.27
N THR A 401 -53.99 -5.11 -0.90
CA THR A 401 -54.56 -3.78 -1.21
C THR A 401 -53.48 -2.84 -1.70
N PRO A 402 -53.75 -2.02 -2.71
CA PRO A 402 -52.77 -1.15 -3.36
C PRO A 402 -52.78 0.25 -2.74
N ILE A 403 -51.63 0.91 -2.74
CA ILE A 403 -51.52 2.31 -2.37
C ILE A 403 -51.12 3.13 -3.60
N ALA A 404 -51.95 4.14 -3.82
CA ALA A 404 -51.96 5.06 -4.92
C ALA A 404 -50.79 6.09 -4.85
N SER A 405 -50.45 6.55 -6.04
CA SER A 405 -49.60 7.71 -6.32
C SER A 405 -50.24 9.02 -5.89
N GLU A 406 -49.52 9.90 -5.23
CA GLU A 406 -49.80 11.35 -5.26
C GLU A 406 -48.55 12.17 -5.47
N SER A 407 -48.63 13.01 -6.47
CA SER A 407 -47.72 14.08 -6.88
C SER A 407 -48.03 15.36 -6.12
N SER A 408 -47.00 16.11 -5.70
CA SER A 408 -47.02 17.59 -5.73
C SER A 408 -45.64 18.16 -5.37
N LYS A 409 -45.00 18.83 -6.29
CA LYS A 409 -44.84 20.30 -6.52
C LYS A 409 -44.09 21.11 -5.46
N ASN A 410 -42.98 21.68 -5.96
CA ASN A 410 -42.41 23.00 -5.68
C ASN A 410 -41.86 23.34 -4.30
N THR A 411 -40.52 23.54 -4.27
CA THR A 411 -40.00 24.80 -3.65
C THR A 411 -38.61 25.17 -4.18
N LYS A 412 -38.55 26.29 -4.80
CA LYS A 412 -37.59 27.39 -4.97
C LYS A 412 -36.15 27.25 -4.47
N LYS A 413 -35.20 27.45 -5.41
CA LYS A 413 -33.79 27.83 -5.18
C LYS A 413 -33.71 29.23 -4.53
N PRO A 414 -32.74 29.49 -3.65
CA PRO A 414 -32.25 30.83 -3.41
C PRO A 414 -30.96 31.07 -4.21
N THR A 415 -31.02 32.13 -4.99
CA THR A 415 -29.92 32.82 -5.66
C THR A 415 -29.13 33.61 -4.62
N TYR A 416 -27.81 33.43 -4.56
CA TYR A 416 -26.93 34.41 -3.90
C TYR A 416 -26.03 35.06 -4.94
N ALA A 417 -26.09 36.39 -4.90
CA ALA A 417 -25.37 37.34 -5.74
C ALA A 417 -23.88 37.42 -5.35
N GLY A 418 -23.09 37.81 -6.34
CA GLY A 418 -21.67 37.84 -6.40
C GLY A 418 -20.92 38.68 -5.34
N LEU A 419 -19.67 38.25 -5.15
CA LEU A 419 -18.60 39.10 -4.68
C LEU A 419 -17.38 38.88 -5.57
N ASN A 420 -17.07 39.91 -6.34
CA ASN A 420 -15.85 40.02 -7.13
C ASN A 420 -14.63 40.13 -6.21
N TYR A 421 -13.68 39.20 -6.34
CA TYR A 421 -12.31 39.40 -5.89
C TYR A 421 -11.39 39.55 -7.09
N ASN A 422 -10.89 40.74 -7.27
CA ASN A 422 -9.80 41.13 -8.15
C ASN A 422 -8.50 40.51 -7.63
N THR A 423 -7.97 39.48 -8.28
CA THR A 423 -6.61 38.99 -8.06
C THR A 423 -5.75 39.35 -9.26
N GLN A 424 -4.85 40.30 -9.04
CA GLN A 424 -3.79 40.66 -9.98
C GLN A 424 -2.93 39.42 -10.31
N LYS A 425 -2.94 39.05 -11.57
CA LYS A 425 -2.00 38.06 -12.14
C LYS A 425 -0.60 38.66 -12.20
N LYS A 426 0.36 38.06 -11.49
CA LYS A 426 1.79 38.22 -11.79
C LYS A 426 2.10 37.39 -13.03
N GLU A 427 2.51 38.06 -14.09
CA GLU A 427 2.95 37.43 -15.34
C GLU A 427 4.30 36.74 -15.13
N PHE A 428 4.36 35.45 -15.46
CA PHE A 428 5.60 34.73 -15.70
C PHE A 428 6.04 34.91 -17.17
N PRO A 429 7.34 34.97 -17.47
CA PRO A 429 7.79 35.21 -18.84
C PRO A 429 7.39 34.05 -19.75
N GLN A 430 6.63 34.37 -20.79
CA GLN A 430 6.29 33.45 -21.87
C GLN A 430 7.54 33.19 -22.72
N TYR A 431 7.96 31.91 -22.78
CA TYR A 431 8.79 31.46 -23.88
C TYR A 431 7.94 31.47 -25.15
N LYS A 432 8.39 32.19 -26.16
CA LYS A 432 7.82 32.16 -27.52
C LYS A 432 7.97 30.73 -28.04
N THR A 433 6.90 29.98 -28.04
CA THR A 433 6.73 28.84 -28.93
C THR A 433 6.41 29.37 -30.30
N ASP A 434 7.29 29.10 -31.26
CA ASP A 434 7.02 29.36 -32.65
C ASP A 434 5.68 28.73 -33.04
N GLU A 435 4.89 29.50 -33.74
CA GLU A 435 3.58 29.14 -34.28
C GLU A 435 3.69 27.88 -35.15
N LEU A 436 3.47 26.71 -34.55
CA LEU A 436 2.97 25.56 -35.27
C LEU A 436 1.46 25.77 -35.40
N SER A 437 1.09 26.26 -36.59
CA SER A 437 -0.29 26.48 -37.03
C SER A 437 -1.19 25.33 -36.54
N SER A 438 -2.14 25.67 -35.68
CA SER A 438 -3.26 24.83 -35.29
C SER A 438 -4.21 24.58 -36.46
N ASN A 439 -3.79 23.74 -37.42
CA ASN A 439 -4.73 23.03 -38.25
C ASN A 439 -5.18 21.79 -37.48
N GLN A 440 -6.05 21.97 -36.51
CA GLN A 440 -6.99 20.93 -36.08
C GLN A 440 -7.99 20.74 -37.23
N MET A 441 -7.53 20.07 -38.31
CA MET A 441 -8.44 19.46 -39.26
C MET A 441 -9.22 18.38 -38.52
N THR A 442 -10.52 18.46 -38.57
CA THR A 442 -11.47 17.40 -38.24
C THR A 442 -11.11 16.16 -39.06
N LEU A 443 -10.31 15.27 -38.46
CA LEU A 443 -9.78 14.03 -39.05
C LEU A 443 -10.86 12.95 -39.30
N ARG A 444 -12.14 13.34 -39.41
CA ARG A 444 -13.26 12.44 -39.72
C ARG A 444 -13.33 12.00 -41.21
N GLU A 445 -12.47 12.52 -42.05
CA GLU A 445 -12.56 12.28 -43.51
C GLU A 445 -11.20 12.02 -44.17
N ASP A 446 -10.21 11.44 -43.52
CA ASP A 446 -9.00 11.00 -44.23
C ASP A 446 -9.35 9.73 -45.03
N PRO A 447 -9.37 9.80 -46.36
CA PRO A 447 -9.81 8.70 -47.26
C PRO A 447 -8.92 7.45 -47.19
N VAL A 448 -7.70 7.57 -46.67
CA VAL A 448 -6.72 6.46 -46.48
C VAL A 448 -7.30 5.26 -45.72
N PHE A 449 -8.30 5.50 -44.87
CA PHE A 449 -8.82 4.50 -43.95
C PHE A 449 -10.19 3.95 -44.35
N SER A 450 -10.72 4.41 -45.51
CA SER A 450 -11.95 3.85 -46.05
C SER A 450 -11.71 2.42 -46.59
N VAL A 451 -12.77 1.61 -46.60
CA VAL A 451 -12.72 0.26 -47.18
C VAL A 451 -12.24 0.30 -48.66
N GLN A 452 -12.52 1.40 -49.33
CA GLN A 452 -12.11 1.64 -50.74
C GLN A 452 -10.59 1.91 -50.84
N ALA A 453 -10.01 2.63 -49.89
CA ALA A 453 -8.56 2.91 -49.84
C ALA A 453 -7.70 1.68 -49.54
N ARG A 454 -8.29 0.60 -49.05
CA ARG A 454 -7.57 -0.66 -48.79
C ARG A 454 -6.88 -1.22 -50.01
N ALA A 455 -7.47 -1.04 -51.20
CA ALA A 455 -6.91 -1.51 -52.47
C ALA A 455 -5.74 -0.63 -52.96
N ASP A 456 -5.73 0.67 -52.62
CA ASP A 456 -4.79 1.66 -53.14
C ASP A 456 -3.65 1.99 -52.17
N ARG A 457 -3.77 1.64 -50.88
CA ARG A 457 -2.69 1.84 -49.90
C ARG A 457 -1.58 0.80 -50.06
N LYS A 458 -0.34 1.24 -50.01
CA LYS A 458 0.84 0.39 -50.11
C LYS A 458 1.60 0.35 -48.80
N ILE A 459 1.68 -0.81 -48.17
CA ILE A 459 2.53 -1.02 -47.01
C ILE A 459 3.97 -1.20 -47.48
N LEU A 460 4.85 -0.23 -47.18
CA LEU A 460 6.23 -0.19 -47.64
C LEU A 460 7.13 -1.13 -46.83
N GLY A 461 6.88 -1.26 -45.53
CA GLY A 461 7.63 -2.14 -44.64
C GLY A 461 7.74 -1.64 -43.21
N GLN A 462 8.40 -2.45 -42.37
CA GLN A 462 8.64 -2.18 -40.94
C GLN A 462 9.99 -1.49 -40.74
N LEU A 463 10.00 -0.34 -40.07
CA LEU A 463 11.18 0.41 -39.68
C LEU A 463 11.48 0.19 -38.17
N PHE A 464 12.75 -0.10 -37.84
CA PHE A 464 13.24 -0.30 -36.46
C PHE A 464 12.44 -1.34 -35.64
N LYS A 465 11.76 -2.28 -36.31
CA LYS A 465 10.85 -3.25 -35.69
C LYS A 465 9.73 -2.63 -34.84
N THR A 466 9.44 -1.35 -35.05
CA THR A 466 8.51 -0.56 -34.23
C THR A 466 7.49 0.18 -35.04
N TYR A 467 7.92 0.74 -36.19
CA TYR A 467 7.08 1.60 -37.02
C TYR A 467 6.78 0.95 -38.36
N TRP A 468 5.55 1.11 -38.85
CA TRP A 468 5.13 0.69 -40.19
C TRP A 468 4.97 1.89 -41.08
N LEU A 469 5.59 1.83 -42.26
CA LEU A 469 5.49 2.85 -43.29
C LEU A 469 4.41 2.47 -44.28
N ILE A 470 3.49 3.38 -44.55
CA ILE A 470 2.34 3.19 -45.44
C ILE A 470 2.27 4.37 -46.36
N GLU A 471 2.28 4.12 -47.68
CA GLU A 471 2.10 5.11 -48.72
C GLU A 471 0.64 5.07 -49.21
N TYR A 472 0.03 6.23 -49.31
CA TYR A 472 -1.29 6.38 -49.88
C TYR A 472 -1.40 7.76 -50.52
N GLU A 473 -1.76 7.83 -51.79
CA GLU A 473 -1.73 9.05 -52.60
C GLU A 473 -0.33 9.75 -52.50
N ASP A 474 -0.32 11.07 -52.27
CA ASP A 474 0.91 11.85 -52.06
C ASP A 474 1.29 12.03 -50.60
N GLN A 475 0.99 11.02 -49.73
CA GLN A 475 1.26 11.06 -48.30
C GLN A 475 1.96 9.79 -47.82
N LEU A 476 2.88 9.98 -46.87
CA LEU A 476 3.52 8.93 -46.10
C LEU A 476 2.88 8.89 -44.68
N PHE A 477 2.33 7.74 -44.30
CA PHE A 477 1.83 7.46 -42.97
C PHE A 477 2.84 6.60 -42.22
N ILE A 478 3.07 6.94 -40.96
CA ILE A 478 3.95 6.20 -40.07
C ILE A 478 3.10 5.75 -38.87
N MET A 479 2.87 4.44 -38.76
CA MET A 479 2.11 3.86 -37.65
C MET A 479 3.06 3.30 -36.60
N ASP A 480 2.87 3.70 -35.36
CA ASP A 480 3.52 3.06 -34.21
C ASP A 480 2.78 1.74 -33.88
N GLN A 481 3.44 0.60 -34.15
CA GLN A 481 2.91 -0.74 -33.93
C GLN A 481 2.44 -0.94 -32.49
N HIS A 482 3.21 -0.45 -31.52
CA HIS A 482 2.91 -0.59 -30.10
C HIS A 482 1.68 0.22 -29.70
N ALA A 483 1.65 1.50 -30.05
CA ALA A 483 0.52 2.37 -29.75
C ALA A 483 -0.78 1.92 -30.44
N ALA A 484 -0.69 1.35 -31.65
CA ALA A 484 -1.83 0.80 -32.37
C ALA A 484 -2.41 -0.44 -31.66
N HIS A 485 -1.57 -1.41 -31.27
CA HIS A 485 -2.01 -2.59 -30.50
C HIS A 485 -2.60 -2.21 -29.16
N GLU A 486 -1.92 -1.29 -28.42
CA GLU A 486 -2.45 -0.77 -27.15
C GLU A 486 -3.88 -0.23 -27.33
N LYS A 487 -4.10 0.55 -28.36
CA LYS A 487 -5.41 1.17 -28.63
C LYS A 487 -6.48 0.13 -28.95
N VAL A 488 -6.19 -0.80 -29.84
CA VAL A 488 -7.14 -1.87 -30.23
C VAL A 488 -7.51 -2.74 -29.02
N ASN A 489 -6.51 -3.17 -28.23
CA ASN A 489 -6.75 -4.00 -27.06
C ASN A 489 -7.53 -3.26 -25.97
N TYR A 490 -7.23 -1.98 -25.74
CA TYR A 490 -7.95 -1.13 -24.80
C TYR A 490 -9.44 -1.04 -25.14
N GLU A 491 -9.76 -0.70 -26.40
CA GLU A 491 -11.17 -0.55 -26.81
C GLU A 491 -11.91 -1.89 -26.78
N ARG A 492 -11.23 -3.00 -27.09
CA ARG A 492 -11.80 -4.35 -26.99
C ARG A 492 -12.15 -4.68 -25.53
N LEU A 493 -11.23 -4.41 -24.59
CA LEU A 493 -11.48 -4.64 -23.18
C LEU A 493 -12.61 -3.76 -22.64
N MET A 494 -12.60 -2.47 -23.01
CA MET A 494 -13.65 -1.53 -22.60
C MET A 494 -15.02 -1.90 -23.18
N LYS A 495 -15.07 -2.39 -24.43
CA LYS A 495 -16.30 -2.89 -25.05
C LYS A 495 -16.82 -4.11 -24.31
N ASN A 496 -15.99 -5.13 -24.05
CA ASN A 496 -16.37 -6.34 -23.33
C ASN A 496 -16.86 -6.00 -21.91
N PHE A 497 -16.24 -5.00 -21.27
CA PHE A 497 -16.67 -4.53 -19.96
C PHE A 497 -18.09 -3.90 -20.02
N LYS A 498 -18.36 -3.06 -21.02
CA LYS A 498 -19.69 -2.44 -21.21
C LYS A 498 -20.78 -3.46 -21.55
N GLU A 499 -20.46 -4.43 -22.38
CA GLU A 499 -21.37 -5.49 -22.83
C GLU A 499 -21.51 -6.64 -21.80
N LYS A 500 -20.72 -6.59 -20.70
CA LYS A 500 -20.64 -7.64 -19.65
C LYS A 500 -20.28 -9.03 -20.20
N GLU A 501 -19.64 -9.10 -21.35
CA GLU A 501 -19.07 -10.31 -21.92
C GLU A 501 -17.68 -10.54 -21.34
N ILE A 502 -17.62 -11.19 -20.18
CA ILE A 502 -16.38 -11.40 -19.45
C ILE A 502 -15.97 -12.85 -19.57
N TYR A 503 -14.81 -13.08 -20.16
CA TYR A 503 -14.19 -14.40 -20.21
C TYR A 503 -13.12 -14.47 -19.12
N SER A 504 -13.30 -15.37 -18.17
CA SER A 504 -12.33 -15.64 -17.10
C SER A 504 -11.54 -16.92 -17.38
N GLN A 505 -10.27 -16.91 -17.03
CA GLN A 505 -9.41 -18.08 -17.02
C GLN A 505 -9.20 -18.53 -15.59
N ARG A 506 -9.47 -19.79 -15.30
CA ARG A 506 -9.22 -20.37 -13.98
C ARG A 506 -7.74 -20.66 -13.79
N LEU A 507 -7.22 -20.32 -12.61
CA LEU A 507 -5.85 -20.60 -12.20
C LEU A 507 -5.77 -21.92 -11.45
N GLU A 508 -4.88 -22.81 -11.88
CA GLU A 508 -4.60 -24.07 -11.19
C GLU A 508 -3.08 -24.29 -11.07
N PRO A 509 -2.51 -24.11 -9.88
CA PRO A 509 -3.13 -23.78 -8.59
C PRO A 509 -3.59 -22.31 -8.50
N PRO A 510 -4.58 -21.99 -7.63
CA PRO A 510 -4.97 -20.61 -7.36
C PRO A 510 -3.79 -19.77 -6.84
N MET A 511 -3.79 -18.50 -7.17
CA MET A 511 -2.75 -17.57 -6.75
C MET A 511 -3.09 -16.98 -5.37
N VAL A 512 -2.20 -17.12 -4.39
CA VAL A 512 -2.33 -16.50 -3.08
C VAL A 512 -1.43 -15.26 -3.01
N VAL A 513 -2.01 -14.13 -2.59
CA VAL A 513 -1.29 -12.86 -2.41
C VAL A 513 -1.50 -12.32 -1.01
N THR A 514 -0.41 -11.83 -0.42
CA THR A 514 -0.44 -11.10 0.85
C THR A 514 -0.50 -9.61 0.53
N VAL A 515 -1.45 -8.91 1.11
CA VAL A 515 -1.71 -7.50 0.84
C VAL A 515 -1.65 -6.67 2.13
N SER A 516 -1.30 -5.39 2.00
CA SER A 516 -1.37 -4.42 3.08
C SER A 516 -2.83 -4.08 3.42
N MET A 517 -3.05 -3.39 4.53
CA MET A 517 -4.40 -2.98 4.94
C MET A 517 -5.05 -2.03 3.94
N THR A 518 -4.27 -1.13 3.32
CA THR A 518 -4.74 -0.21 2.28
C THR A 518 -5.13 -0.95 1.01
N GLU A 519 -4.36 -1.94 0.61
CA GLU A 519 -4.66 -2.81 -0.53
C GLU A 519 -5.89 -3.70 -0.26
N ALA A 520 -6.03 -4.25 0.95
CA ALA A 520 -7.20 -5.03 1.36
C ALA A 520 -8.49 -4.19 1.37
N GLU A 521 -8.40 -2.92 1.79
CA GLU A 521 -9.51 -1.97 1.68
C GLU A 521 -9.87 -1.70 0.22
N ALA A 522 -8.88 -1.48 -0.64
CA ALA A 522 -9.09 -1.29 -2.07
C ALA A 522 -9.75 -2.51 -2.70
N LEU A 523 -9.31 -3.74 -2.39
CA LEU A 523 -9.95 -4.97 -2.84
C LEU A 523 -11.41 -5.08 -2.39
N THR A 524 -11.71 -4.68 -1.16
CA THR A 524 -13.07 -4.70 -0.64
C THR A 524 -13.94 -3.64 -1.30
N ARG A 525 -13.40 -2.42 -1.46
CA ARG A 525 -14.12 -1.28 -2.07
C ARG A 525 -14.44 -1.50 -3.54
N TYR A 526 -13.52 -2.10 -4.28
CA TYR A 526 -13.61 -2.28 -5.73
C TYR A 526 -13.87 -3.73 -6.17
N LYS A 527 -14.37 -4.56 -5.24
CA LYS A 527 -14.64 -5.98 -5.48
C LYS A 527 -15.50 -6.23 -6.72
N ASP A 528 -16.57 -5.46 -6.89
CA ASP A 528 -17.49 -5.60 -8.03
C ASP A 528 -16.81 -5.18 -9.35
N ALA A 529 -15.92 -4.20 -9.33
CA ALA A 529 -15.15 -3.81 -10.51
C ALA A 529 -14.15 -4.90 -10.91
N PHE A 530 -13.46 -5.52 -9.95
CA PHE A 530 -12.58 -6.66 -10.23
C PHE A 530 -13.38 -7.87 -10.76
N ALA A 531 -14.51 -8.19 -10.16
CA ALA A 531 -15.40 -9.25 -10.64
C ALA A 531 -15.93 -8.95 -12.05
N GLY A 532 -16.31 -7.68 -12.29
CA GLY A 532 -16.71 -7.17 -13.60
C GLY A 532 -15.64 -7.28 -14.69
N LEU A 533 -14.39 -7.49 -14.34
CA LEU A 533 -13.24 -7.66 -15.23
C LEU A 533 -12.76 -9.11 -15.34
N GLY A 534 -13.45 -10.03 -14.68
CA GLY A 534 -13.15 -11.46 -14.75
C GLY A 534 -12.16 -11.95 -13.67
N PHE A 535 -11.96 -11.19 -12.59
CA PHE A 535 -11.22 -11.68 -11.44
C PHE A 535 -12.16 -12.31 -10.41
N THR A 536 -11.85 -13.51 -9.94
CA THR A 536 -12.51 -14.12 -8.78
C THR A 536 -11.56 -14.09 -7.59
N ILE A 537 -11.89 -13.27 -6.59
CA ILE A 537 -11.03 -12.98 -5.42
C ILE A 537 -11.76 -13.38 -4.14
N GLU A 538 -11.11 -14.23 -3.33
CA GLU A 538 -11.63 -14.71 -2.05
C GLU A 538 -10.66 -14.35 -0.92
N SER A 539 -11.17 -14.04 0.27
CA SER A 539 -10.33 -13.89 1.47
C SER A 539 -9.85 -15.28 1.91
N PHE A 540 -8.54 -15.40 2.10
CA PHE A 540 -7.90 -16.66 2.52
C PHE A 540 -7.59 -16.68 4.03
N GLY A 541 -7.81 -15.54 4.69
CA GLY A 541 -7.56 -15.32 6.12
C GLY A 541 -6.47 -14.28 6.38
N GLY A 542 -6.59 -13.52 7.47
CA GLY A 542 -5.65 -12.44 7.81
C GLY A 542 -5.59 -11.38 6.71
N ASN A 543 -4.40 -11.18 6.15
CA ASN A 543 -4.13 -10.27 5.03
C ASN A 543 -3.90 -11.02 3.71
N GLU A 544 -4.28 -12.30 3.63
CA GLU A 544 -4.10 -13.12 2.44
C GLU A 544 -5.40 -13.22 1.63
N TYR A 545 -5.26 -13.15 0.31
CA TYR A 545 -6.33 -13.28 -0.67
C TYR A 545 -5.96 -14.35 -1.70
N CYS A 546 -6.97 -15.14 -2.08
CA CYS A 546 -6.86 -16.18 -3.09
C CYS A 546 -7.53 -15.71 -4.37
N ILE A 547 -6.79 -15.62 -5.46
CA ILE A 547 -7.28 -15.30 -6.80
C ILE A 547 -7.45 -16.62 -7.54
N ARG A 548 -8.71 -16.98 -7.84
CA ARG A 548 -9.06 -18.22 -8.53
C ARG A 548 -9.15 -18.06 -10.03
N GLU A 549 -9.57 -16.89 -10.48
CA GLU A 549 -9.77 -16.59 -11.89
C GLU A 549 -9.23 -15.21 -12.23
N VAL A 550 -8.72 -15.10 -13.45
CA VAL A 550 -8.23 -13.85 -14.04
C VAL A 550 -8.83 -13.68 -15.45
N PRO A 551 -8.88 -12.45 -16.00
CA PRO A 551 -9.36 -12.24 -17.36
C PRO A 551 -8.60 -13.09 -18.40
N ALA A 552 -9.33 -13.82 -19.27
CA ALA A 552 -8.75 -14.75 -20.22
C ALA A 552 -7.96 -14.08 -21.37
N ASN A 553 -8.19 -12.79 -21.63
CA ASN A 553 -7.64 -12.07 -22.81
C ASN A 553 -6.31 -11.35 -22.53
N LEU A 554 -5.59 -11.76 -21.47
CA LEU A 554 -4.34 -11.13 -21.04
C LEU A 554 -3.12 -11.95 -21.52
N TYR A 555 -2.83 -11.89 -22.82
CA TYR A 555 -1.74 -12.66 -23.41
C TYR A 555 -0.35 -12.18 -22.96
N GLY A 556 0.45 -13.08 -22.40
CA GLY A 556 1.90 -12.91 -22.23
C GLY A 556 2.38 -12.21 -20.97
N ILE A 557 1.52 -12.04 -19.97
CA ILE A 557 1.86 -11.42 -18.69
C ILE A 557 1.84 -12.48 -17.59
N GLY A 558 2.75 -12.34 -16.61
CA GLY A 558 2.59 -13.04 -15.35
C GLY A 558 1.32 -12.52 -14.66
N GLU A 559 0.33 -13.39 -14.51
CA GLU A 559 -1.01 -13.08 -13.96
C GLU A 559 -0.91 -12.38 -12.60
N ARG A 560 0.12 -12.72 -11.83
CA ARG A 560 0.41 -12.12 -10.54
C ARG A 560 0.86 -10.66 -10.66
N ASP A 561 1.79 -10.38 -11.57
CA ASP A 561 2.36 -9.04 -11.72
C ASP A 561 1.30 -8.05 -12.20
N LEU A 562 0.43 -8.49 -13.10
CA LEU A 562 -0.70 -7.71 -13.54
C LEU A 562 -1.64 -7.40 -12.36
N PHE A 563 -2.05 -8.43 -11.60
CA PHE A 563 -2.96 -8.25 -10.47
C PHE A 563 -2.37 -7.28 -9.44
N MET A 564 -1.08 -7.42 -9.10
CA MET A 564 -0.43 -6.57 -8.13
C MET A 564 -0.28 -5.12 -8.62
N GLU A 565 0.01 -4.91 -9.91
CA GLU A 565 0.09 -3.56 -10.49
C GLU A 565 -1.29 -2.88 -10.53
N LEU A 566 -2.34 -3.64 -10.85
CA LEU A 566 -3.73 -3.15 -10.78
C LEU A 566 -4.10 -2.74 -9.35
N LEU A 567 -3.77 -3.60 -8.38
CA LEU A 567 -4.04 -3.33 -6.97
C LEU A 567 -3.30 -2.09 -6.47
N ASP A 568 -2.01 -1.94 -6.84
CA ASP A 568 -1.22 -0.75 -6.53
C ASP A 568 -1.85 0.53 -7.08
N ALA A 569 -2.33 0.51 -8.33
CA ALA A 569 -2.95 1.67 -8.97
C ALA A 569 -4.26 2.09 -8.32
N VAL A 570 -5.06 1.10 -7.90
CA VAL A 570 -6.37 1.34 -7.27
C VAL A 570 -6.23 1.73 -5.80
N SER A 571 -5.22 1.21 -5.08
CA SER A 571 -4.98 1.50 -3.67
C SER A 571 -4.47 2.93 -3.40
N GLN A 572 -3.86 3.58 -4.40
CA GLN A 572 -3.36 4.95 -4.28
C GLN A 572 -4.44 6.03 -4.43
N GLU A 573 -5.62 5.66 -4.89
CA GLU A 573 -6.71 6.61 -5.11
C GLU A 573 -7.53 6.88 -3.84
N ASN A 574 -7.58 8.14 -3.45
CA ASN A 574 -8.22 8.61 -2.22
C ASN A 574 -9.73 8.93 -2.35
N GLY A 575 -10.38 8.59 -3.48
CA GLY A 575 -11.80 8.90 -3.74
C GLY A 575 -12.65 7.67 -4.07
N THR A 576 -13.97 7.83 -4.08
CA THR A 576 -14.88 6.90 -4.76
C THR A 576 -14.72 7.13 -6.25
N LEU A 577 -13.89 6.29 -6.90
CA LEU A 577 -13.81 6.28 -8.36
C LEU A 577 -15.09 5.66 -8.92
N ASP A 578 -15.60 6.25 -9.98
CA ASP A 578 -16.65 5.63 -10.78
C ASP A 578 -16.14 4.30 -11.35
N THR A 579 -16.98 3.29 -11.37
CA THR A 579 -16.65 1.92 -11.85
C THR A 579 -16.04 1.96 -13.26
N GLU A 580 -16.50 2.89 -14.11
CA GLU A 580 -15.98 3.07 -15.47
C GLU A 580 -14.56 3.62 -15.50
N VAL A 581 -14.19 4.51 -14.57
CA VAL A 581 -12.83 5.05 -14.44
C VAL A 581 -11.87 3.97 -13.98
N ILE A 582 -12.29 3.09 -13.07
CA ILE A 582 -11.49 1.96 -12.60
C ILE A 582 -11.27 0.96 -13.73
N ALA A 583 -12.34 0.62 -14.45
CA ALA A 583 -12.28 -0.25 -15.63
C ALA A 583 -11.31 0.29 -16.68
N SER A 584 -11.36 1.60 -16.95
CA SER A 584 -10.44 2.28 -17.87
C SER A 584 -8.98 2.19 -17.41
N LYS A 585 -8.70 2.39 -16.13
CA LYS A 585 -7.35 2.24 -15.57
C LYS A 585 -6.85 0.80 -15.73
N ILE A 586 -7.68 -0.17 -15.37
CA ILE A 586 -7.34 -1.59 -15.47
C ILE A 586 -7.11 -1.98 -16.93
N ALA A 587 -7.98 -1.56 -17.86
CA ALA A 587 -7.81 -1.82 -19.28
C ALA A 587 -6.52 -1.20 -19.83
N THR A 588 -6.19 0.04 -19.40
CA THR A 588 -4.96 0.73 -19.78
C THR A 588 -3.71 -0.04 -19.31
N MET A 589 -3.72 -0.53 -18.07
CA MET A 589 -2.59 -1.27 -17.52
C MET A 589 -2.44 -2.65 -18.16
N ALA A 590 -3.55 -3.37 -18.34
CA ALA A 590 -3.55 -4.65 -19.04
C ALA A 590 -3.00 -4.53 -20.47
N CYS A 591 -3.38 -3.49 -21.20
CA CYS A 591 -2.87 -3.23 -22.54
C CYS A 591 -1.37 -2.90 -22.54
N LYS A 592 -0.90 -2.06 -21.62
CA LYS A 592 0.51 -1.69 -21.48
C LYS A 592 1.41 -2.89 -21.22
N MET A 593 0.93 -3.88 -20.47
CA MET A 593 1.69 -5.07 -20.11
C MET A 593 1.65 -6.15 -21.20
N SER A 594 0.63 -6.20 -22.04
CA SER A 594 0.42 -7.26 -23.02
C SER A 594 1.32 -7.19 -24.26
N ILE A 595 1.97 -6.05 -24.51
CA ILE A 595 2.72 -5.84 -25.76
C ILE A 595 4.22 -5.76 -25.49
N LYS A 596 4.95 -6.79 -25.92
CA LYS A 596 6.42 -6.73 -25.99
C LYS A 596 6.81 -5.94 -27.21
N GLY A 597 7.36 -4.74 -27.02
CA GLY A 597 8.00 -3.96 -28.09
C GLY A 597 9.11 -4.78 -28.80
N ASN A 598 9.45 -4.44 -30.03
CA ASN A 598 10.49 -5.09 -30.84
C ASN A 598 10.15 -6.47 -31.45
N GLN A 599 8.88 -6.83 -31.60
CA GLN A 599 8.50 -8.05 -32.35
C GLN A 599 8.39 -7.75 -33.85
N ARG A 600 8.88 -8.68 -34.67
CA ARG A 600 8.58 -8.70 -36.10
C ARG A 600 7.14 -9.19 -36.27
N VAL A 601 6.33 -8.38 -36.88
CA VAL A 601 4.94 -8.68 -37.22
C VAL A 601 4.87 -8.92 -38.73
N SER A 602 4.07 -9.87 -39.16
CA SER A 602 3.88 -10.13 -40.59
C SER A 602 3.00 -9.08 -41.26
N LEU A 603 3.08 -8.96 -42.60
CA LEU A 603 2.22 -8.05 -43.34
C LEU A 603 0.72 -8.31 -43.09
N MET A 604 0.31 -9.58 -43.02
CA MET A 604 -1.09 -9.94 -42.75
C MET A 604 -1.55 -9.46 -41.37
N GLU A 605 -0.69 -9.59 -40.36
CA GLU A 605 -1.01 -9.13 -38.98
C GLU A 605 -1.12 -7.60 -38.92
N VAL A 606 -0.29 -6.87 -39.69
CA VAL A 606 -0.36 -5.41 -39.78
C VAL A 606 -1.60 -4.94 -40.51
N GLU A 607 -1.97 -5.59 -41.61
CA GLU A 607 -3.23 -5.30 -42.30
C GLU A 607 -4.43 -5.52 -41.36
N HIS A 608 -4.45 -6.62 -40.64
CA HIS A 608 -5.49 -6.89 -39.65
C HIS A 608 -5.53 -5.84 -38.53
N LEU A 609 -4.35 -5.47 -37.98
CA LEU A 609 -4.23 -4.43 -36.97
C LEU A 609 -4.75 -3.08 -37.46
N LEU A 610 -4.41 -2.68 -38.71
CA LEU A 610 -4.93 -1.47 -39.34
C LEU A 610 -6.45 -1.52 -39.47
N ASP A 611 -6.98 -2.65 -39.94
CA ASP A 611 -8.42 -2.82 -40.12
C ASP A 611 -9.19 -2.78 -38.77
N GLU A 612 -8.62 -3.34 -37.70
CA GLU A 612 -9.20 -3.24 -36.35
C GLU A 612 -9.09 -1.81 -35.79
N LEU A 613 -7.92 -1.16 -35.94
CA LEU A 613 -7.69 0.19 -35.47
C LEU A 613 -8.70 1.18 -36.11
N MET A 614 -8.99 1.01 -37.40
CA MET A 614 -9.88 1.90 -38.16
C MET A 614 -11.36 1.71 -37.84
N LYS A 615 -11.75 0.58 -37.25
CA LYS A 615 -13.11 0.37 -36.74
C LYS A 615 -13.40 1.11 -35.43
N LEU A 616 -12.37 1.65 -34.79
CA LEU A 616 -12.50 2.35 -33.53
C LEU A 616 -13.02 3.78 -33.71
N GLU A 617 -13.74 4.29 -32.72
CA GLU A 617 -14.29 5.64 -32.71
C GLU A 617 -13.19 6.72 -32.77
N ASN A 618 -12.06 6.50 -32.09
CA ASN A 618 -10.87 7.35 -32.14
C ASN A 618 -9.61 6.51 -32.31
N PRO A 619 -9.15 6.26 -33.56
CA PRO A 619 -7.98 5.43 -33.83
C PRO A 619 -6.63 6.13 -33.62
N TYR A 620 -6.59 7.46 -33.44
CA TYR A 620 -5.38 8.28 -33.59
C TYR A 620 -4.53 8.45 -32.35
N GLN A 621 -5.05 8.09 -31.19
CA GLN A 621 -4.35 8.21 -29.92
C GLN A 621 -4.53 6.96 -29.06
N CYS A 622 -3.43 6.44 -28.52
CA CYS A 622 -3.48 5.36 -27.56
C CYS A 622 -3.97 5.89 -26.17
N PRO A 623 -4.35 5.01 -25.22
CA PRO A 623 -4.82 5.41 -23.89
C PRO A 623 -3.81 6.28 -23.11
N HIS A 624 -2.53 6.26 -23.49
CA HIS A 624 -1.46 7.04 -22.86
C HIS A 624 -1.23 8.40 -23.55
N GLY A 625 -2.07 8.78 -24.54
CA GLY A 625 -1.96 10.04 -25.28
C GLY A 625 -0.91 10.05 -26.39
N ARG A 626 -0.27 8.91 -26.72
CA ARG A 626 0.67 8.84 -27.84
C ARG A 626 -0.09 8.72 -29.16
N PRO A 627 0.35 9.40 -30.23
CA PRO A 627 -0.24 9.20 -31.54
C PRO A 627 0.02 7.76 -32.02
N THR A 628 -1.01 7.10 -32.54
CA THR A 628 -0.92 5.77 -33.16
C THR A 628 -0.40 5.85 -34.58
N ILE A 629 -0.78 6.92 -35.29
CA ILE A 629 -0.39 7.19 -36.69
C ILE A 629 -0.06 8.66 -36.82
N ILE A 630 1.03 8.96 -37.53
CA ILE A 630 1.38 10.30 -37.96
C ILE A 630 1.49 10.32 -39.48
N LYS A 631 1.30 11.48 -40.13
CA LYS A 631 1.41 11.63 -41.58
C LYS A 631 2.39 12.72 -42.00
N MET A 632 2.96 12.57 -43.17
CA MET A 632 3.82 13.54 -43.80
C MET A 632 3.47 13.61 -45.30
N SER A 633 3.14 14.78 -45.81
CA SER A 633 2.86 14.98 -47.22
C SER A 633 4.14 14.95 -48.07
N LYS A 634 4.00 14.59 -49.35
CA LYS A 634 5.10 14.68 -50.33
C LYS A 634 5.69 16.09 -50.40
N TYR A 635 4.84 17.12 -50.32
CA TYR A 635 5.27 18.52 -50.27
C TYR A 635 6.21 18.79 -49.06
N GLU A 636 5.89 18.32 -47.87
CA GLU A 636 6.74 18.46 -46.68
C GLU A 636 8.07 17.72 -46.83
N ILE A 637 8.05 16.55 -47.47
CA ILE A 637 9.27 15.78 -47.78
C ILE A 637 10.13 16.55 -48.79
N ASP A 638 9.55 17.02 -49.89
CA ASP A 638 10.25 17.77 -50.94
C ASP A 638 10.83 19.09 -50.39
N LYS A 639 10.09 19.77 -49.49
CA LYS A 639 10.58 20.97 -48.79
C LYS A 639 11.80 20.67 -47.91
N LYS A 640 11.79 19.53 -47.17
CA LYS A 640 12.93 19.09 -46.34
C LYS A 640 14.17 18.79 -47.21
N PHE A 641 13.98 18.27 -48.40
CA PHE A 641 15.05 18.04 -49.37
C PHE A 641 15.40 19.28 -50.23
N LYS A 642 14.80 20.45 -49.94
CA LYS A 642 14.98 21.72 -50.68
C LYS A 642 14.69 21.59 -52.18
N ARG A 643 13.75 20.70 -52.56
CA ARG A 643 13.28 20.57 -53.94
C ARG A 643 12.20 21.60 -54.29
N ILE A 644 11.57 22.16 -53.28
CA ILE A 644 10.59 23.23 -53.34
C ILE A 644 11.09 24.34 -52.40
N VAL A 645 11.14 25.58 -52.91
CA VAL A 645 11.58 26.78 -52.18
C VAL A 645 10.38 27.42 -51.46
#